data_e902658b85275271beee3a44a5332f4f
#
_entry.id   e902658b85275271beee3a44a5332f4f
#
_cell.length_a   1.000
_cell.length_b   1.000
_cell.length_c   1.000
_cell.angle_alpha   90.00
_cell.angle_beta   90.00
_cell.angle_gamma   90.00
#
_symmetry.space_group_name_H-M   'P 1'
#
loop_
_entity.id
_entity.type
_entity.pdbx_description
1 polymer ?
#
loop_
_entity_poly.entity_id
_entity_poly.type
_entity_poly.pdbx_seq_one_letter_code
_entity_poly.pdbx_strand_id
1 'polypeptide(L)'
;MNSQLIQSICQQLASAFESKNIPQREQYDSLHLTQYSVQDLPLFIGDLITKARDYDLTLISSHTPAPNLPDLAQNANSPILYFEKTSTGVTPVLRGKKLDGSTLSITFQPTGEVQNVASPIRDPYLWQNTSQKSKNGQALYITAFPMESLVSENTLASRVPLSPVQRFFRLLAKEKKDIGYIYLYAIVIGLISLSLPLGIQALINLISGGMVFSSVYLLLFVVIGGVLVSGIMQIIQITLVEILQQRIFAKAAFEFTYRIPRVKAESLLGYYPPELMNRFFDILTVQKSLPKILIDITGAVLQILLGIMLLSFYHPFFIAFGFLTITIIVLIVYFNGPKGLQTSLVESKYKYKVAQWLEDIARSLYTFKLSGTANLPMEKMDGLVNNYLVYRKKHFKILKIFFWNAVAFKTLVIGGMLILGTFLVVDRQISLGQFVATEIIIVLLTNSVEKLIQSIDNIFDALTAVEKLGYVTDMPLEREQGFRFAPVDYTEGLYLEVSDLHYHYEGRNSPALNGVSFSLAPGDSVCLTGSNGSGKNTLIRVLSGLLRDYKGGITFNGISMRDLNVVSLRTYIEQNIAVDDIFEGSILENITMGRNQISLADLEWALQLLDLTDYISKLPDGLSTTMLPGGRRFSESFIARVTLARCIVTKPKILMINDFLHSLTPRERHVLTKALTHKNNPWSLIMLSNDPAVMQQCDRILIMDAGTIVATGPYDRVKANPVFVAHFE
;
A
#
# COMPACT_ATOMS: atom_id res chain seq x y z
N MET A 1 -12.44 31.10 1.26
CA MET A 1 -12.88 29.68 1.17
C MET A 1 -13.48 29.30 2.51
N ASN A 2 -14.55 28.54 2.54
CA ASN A 2 -15.23 28.13 3.77
C ASN A 2 -15.26 26.59 3.94
N SER A 3 -15.73 26.12 5.09
CA SER A 3 -15.83 24.69 5.40
C SER A 3 -16.78 23.93 4.46
N GLN A 4 -17.84 24.58 3.98
CA GLN A 4 -18.78 24.00 3.02
C GLN A 4 -18.11 23.70 1.67
N LEU A 5 -17.11 24.49 1.28
CA LEU A 5 -16.33 24.28 0.07
C LEU A 5 -15.51 22.98 0.14
N ILE A 6 -14.90 22.67 1.29
CA ILE A 6 -14.16 21.41 1.50
C ILE A 6 -15.11 20.23 1.31
N GLN A 7 -16.30 20.31 1.88
CA GLN A 7 -17.30 19.25 1.76
C GLN A 7 -17.76 19.07 0.30
N SER A 8 -18.04 20.16 -0.41
CA SER A 8 -18.43 20.12 -1.83
C SER A 8 -17.35 19.51 -2.71
N ILE A 9 -16.08 19.85 -2.49
CA ILE A 9 -14.94 19.24 -3.22
C ILE A 9 -14.87 17.74 -2.94
N CYS A 10 -14.95 17.32 -1.68
CA CYS A 10 -14.90 15.90 -1.32
C CYS A 10 -16.07 15.12 -1.92
N GLN A 11 -17.28 15.65 -1.92
CA GLN A 11 -18.46 15.01 -2.54
C GLN A 11 -18.30 14.86 -4.04
N GLN A 12 -17.80 15.87 -4.75
CA GLN A 12 -17.57 15.78 -6.19
C GLN A 12 -16.46 14.79 -6.55
N LEU A 13 -15.39 14.77 -5.77
CA LEU A 13 -14.35 13.74 -5.91
C LEU A 13 -14.88 12.35 -5.63
N ALA A 14 -15.64 12.13 -4.56
CA ALA A 14 -16.25 10.86 -4.22
C ALA A 14 -17.18 10.36 -5.34
N SER A 15 -18.00 11.25 -5.91
CA SER A 15 -18.86 10.92 -7.03
C SER A 15 -18.09 10.53 -8.29
N ALA A 16 -16.95 11.19 -8.55
CA ALA A 16 -16.10 10.92 -9.71
C ALA A 16 -15.40 9.55 -9.62
N PHE A 17 -15.19 9.02 -8.42
CA PHE A 17 -14.61 7.71 -8.15
C PHE A 17 -15.65 6.63 -7.80
N GLU A 18 -16.95 6.92 -7.90
CA GLU A 18 -18.04 6.00 -7.50
C GLU A 18 -17.87 5.45 -6.07
N SER A 19 -17.33 6.27 -5.16
CA SER A 19 -17.14 5.89 -3.76
C SER A 19 -18.49 5.59 -3.11
N LYS A 20 -18.59 4.43 -2.40
CA LYS A 20 -19.82 3.98 -1.75
C LYS A 20 -20.10 4.68 -0.43
N ASN A 21 -19.08 5.27 0.20
CA ASN A 21 -19.20 5.96 1.48
C ASN A 21 -19.36 7.46 1.28
N ILE A 22 -20.60 7.89 1.11
CA ILE A 22 -20.95 9.31 1.27
C ILE A 22 -21.51 9.43 2.68
N PRO A 23 -20.87 10.20 3.60
CA PRO A 23 -21.35 10.35 4.96
C PRO A 23 -22.78 10.91 4.96
N GLN A 24 -23.73 10.17 5.55
CA GLN A 24 -25.14 10.58 5.62
C GLN A 24 -25.45 11.58 6.75
N ARG A 25 -24.51 11.87 7.63
CA ARG A 25 -24.66 12.83 8.74
C ARG A 25 -23.53 13.83 8.72
N GLU A 26 -23.88 15.10 8.92
CA GLU A 26 -22.95 16.16 9.30
C GLU A 26 -22.34 15.79 10.65
N GLN A 27 -21.15 15.16 10.63
CA GLN A 27 -20.33 15.09 11.83
C GLN A 27 -19.71 16.47 12.04
N TYR A 28 -19.85 17.00 13.24
CA TYR A 28 -19.27 18.27 13.67
C TYR A 28 -17.79 18.30 13.27
N ASP A 29 -17.47 19.24 12.39
CA ASP A 29 -16.19 19.29 11.70
C ASP A 29 -15.13 19.92 12.59
N SER A 30 -14.08 19.17 12.87
CA SER A 30 -12.83 19.69 13.41
C SER A 30 -11.97 20.31 12.31
N LEU A 31 -12.50 21.29 11.61
CA LEU A 31 -11.72 22.08 10.66
C LEU A 31 -10.98 23.18 11.44
N HIS A 32 -9.74 23.47 11.04
CA HIS A 32 -8.91 24.46 11.72
C HIS A 32 -9.53 25.86 11.67
N LEU A 33 -10.20 26.19 10.57
CA LEU A 33 -10.84 27.49 10.38
C LEU A 33 -12.23 27.33 9.74
N THR A 34 -13.15 28.20 10.09
CA THR A 34 -14.45 28.31 9.41
C THR A 34 -14.36 29.09 8.08
N GLN A 35 -13.37 29.97 7.96
CA GLN A 35 -13.04 30.71 6.75
C GLN A 35 -11.54 30.79 6.55
N TYR A 36 -11.09 30.56 5.33
CA TYR A 36 -9.68 30.55 4.94
C TYR A 36 -9.37 31.72 4.01
N SER A 37 -8.34 32.48 4.32
CA SER A 37 -7.73 33.46 3.43
C SER A 37 -6.80 32.79 2.42
N VAL A 38 -6.24 33.55 1.48
CA VAL A 38 -5.24 33.03 0.52
C VAL A 38 -3.95 32.59 1.23
N GLN A 39 -3.62 33.21 2.36
CA GLN A 39 -2.44 32.87 3.16
C GLN A 39 -2.66 31.55 3.92
N ASP A 40 -3.90 31.18 4.19
CA ASP A 40 -4.28 29.94 4.88
C ASP A 40 -4.44 28.73 3.91
N LEU A 41 -4.08 28.88 2.64
CA LEU A 41 -4.20 27.81 1.65
C LEU A 41 -3.51 26.49 2.09
N PRO A 42 -2.33 26.50 2.74
CA PRO A 42 -1.75 25.28 3.27
C PRO A 42 -2.61 24.57 4.32
N LEU A 43 -3.27 25.34 5.20
CA LEU A 43 -4.21 24.81 6.20
C LEU A 43 -5.46 24.24 5.52
N PHE A 44 -6.03 24.97 4.56
CA PHE A 44 -7.16 24.50 3.76
C PHE A 44 -6.87 23.16 3.09
N ILE A 45 -5.68 22.98 2.51
CA ILE A 45 -5.27 21.72 1.88
C ILE A 45 -5.14 20.62 2.94
N GLY A 46 -4.57 20.90 4.09
CA GLY A 46 -4.48 19.96 5.21
C GLY A 46 -5.85 19.46 5.66
N ASP A 47 -6.79 20.37 5.82
CA ASP A 47 -8.18 20.07 6.20
C ASP A 47 -8.91 19.31 5.09
N LEU A 48 -8.70 19.68 3.82
CA LEU A 48 -9.24 18.98 2.67
C LEU A 48 -8.73 17.51 2.60
N ILE A 49 -7.41 17.30 2.79
CA ILE A 49 -6.81 15.96 2.83
C ILE A 49 -7.39 15.14 4.00
N THR A 50 -7.60 15.76 5.14
CA THR A 50 -8.17 15.11 6.31
C THR A 50 -9.63 14.75 6.09
N LYS A 51 -10.43 15.67 5.54
CA LYS A 51 -11.86 15.45 5.27
C LYS A 51 -12.11 14.44 4.15
N ALA A 52 -11.26 14.37 3.14
CA ALA A 52 -11.37 13.42 2.04
C ALA A 52 -11.35 11.96 2.51
N ARG A 53 -10.72 11.69 3.65
CA ARG A 53 -10.70 10.36 4.27
C ARG A 53 -12.07 9.87 4.69
N ASP A 54 -12.96 10.77 5.10
CA ASP A 54 -14.35 10.43 5.46
C ASP A 54 -15.13 9.90 4.25
N TYR A 55 -14.65 10.18 3.04
CA TYR A 55 -15.18 9.73 1.75
C TYR A 55 -14.39 8.57 1.13
N ASP A 56 -13.54 7.90 1.92
CA ASP A 56 -12.62 6.83 1.46
C ASP A 56 -11.70 7.27 0.32
N LEU A 57 -11.23 8.52 0.36
CA LEU A 57 -10.30 9.09 -0.60
C LEU A 57 -8.98 9.51 0.06
N THR A 58 -7.86 9.19 -0.60
CA THR A 58 -6.55 9.79 -0.28
C THR A 58 -6.23 10.87 -1.28
N LEU A 59 -5.91 12.06 -0.80
CA LEU A 59 -5.47 13.17 -1.62
C LEU A 59 -3.95 13.34 -1.52
N ILE A 60 -3.32 13.54 -2.68
CA ILE A 60 -1.87 13.78 -2.79
C ILE A 60 -1.67 15.14 -3.45
N SER A 61 -0.99 16.04 -2.74
CA SER A 61 -0.60 17.33 -3.28
C SER A 61 0.74 17.23 -4.01
N SER A 62 0.81 17.72 -5.23
CA SER A 62 2.00 17.74 -6.07
C SER A 62 2.16 19.10 -6.75
N HIS A 63 3.36 19.37 -7.27
CA HIS A 63 3.69 20.64 -7.90
C HIS A 63 4.20 20.40 -9.32
N THR A 64 3.84 21.29 -10.27
CA THR A 64 4.28 21.23 -11.65
C THR A 64 4.57 22.65 -12.18
N PRO A 65 5.49 22.84 -13.16
CA PRO A 65 5.61 24.10 -13.85
C PRO A 65 4.25 24.54 -14.44
N ALA A 66 3.89 25.80 -14.27
CA ALA A 66 2.58 26.32 -14.69
C ALA A 66 2.20 25.98 -16.16
N PRO A 67 3.13 26.02 -17.16
CA PRO A 67 2.81 25.66 -18.54
C PRO A 67 2.39 24.19 -18.73
N ASN A 68 2.78 23.29 -17.84
CA ASN A 68 2.49 21.85 -17.95
C ASN A 68 1.13 21.46 -17.34
N LEU A 69 0.53 22.34 -16.54
CA LEU A 69 -0.74 22.06 -15.85
C LEU A 69 -1.92 21.81 -16.81
N PRO A 70 -2.09 22.55 -17.93
CA PRO A 70 -3.16 22.31 -18.89
C PRO A 70 -3.09 20.91 -19.54
N ASP A 71 -1.90 20.50 -19.98
CA ASP A 71 -1.70 19.17 -20.58
C ASP A 71 -1.93 18.06 -19.57
N LEU A 72 -1.49 18.26 -18.33
CA LEU A 72 -1.68 17.34 -17.25
C LEU A 72 -3.17 17.18 -16.89
N ALA A 73 -3.93 18.29 -16.87
CA ALA A 73 -5.36 18.27 -16.56
C ALA A 73 -6.23 17.69 -17.70
N GLN A 74 -5.80 17.80 -18.96
CA GLN A 74 -6.49 17.20 -20.12
C GLN A 74 -6.22 15.70 -20.26
N ASN A 75 -4.98 15.28 -20.01
CA ASN A 75 -4.51 13.91 -20.24
C ASN A 75 -4.60 13.03 -19.00
N ALA A 76 -4.95 13.58 -17.83
CA ALA A 76 -5.08 12.80 -16.60
C ALA A 76 -6.22 11.78 -16.70
N ASN A 77 -5.92 10.55 -16.32
CA ASN A 77 -6.90 9.46 -16.24
C ASN A 77 -7.79 9.52 -14.98
N SER A 78 -7.56 10.50 -14.11
CA SER A 78 -8.34 10.77 -12.89
C SER A 78 -8.51 12.29 -12.71
N PRO A 79 -9.59 12.74 -12.03
CA PRO A 79 -9.80 14.15 -11.77
C PRO A 79 -8.66 14.76 -10.95
N ILE A 80 -8.21 15.93 -11.36
CA ILE A 80 -7.17 16.73 -10.70
C ILE A 80 -7.82 18.00 -10.17
N LEU A 81 -7.61 18.29 -8.90
CA LEU A 81 -7.97 19.55 -8.26
C LEU A 81 -6.78 20.51 -8.32
N TYR A 82 -6.96 21.69 -8.88
CA TYR A 82 -5.96 22.76 -8.89
C TYR A 82 -6.61 24.10 -8.53
N PHE A 83 -5.80 25.15 -8.41
CA PHE A 83 -6.27 26.44 -7.95
C PHE A 83 -5.99 27.50 -9.02
N GLU A 84 -7.00 28.33 -9.33
CA GLU A 84 -6.88 29.47 -10.25
C GLU A 84 -6.91 30.79 -9.46
N LYS A 85 -6.10 31.76 -9.89
CA LYS A 85 -6.11 33.12 -9.33
C LYS A 85 -7.26 33.91 -9.93
N THR A 86 -8.08 34.49 -9.10
CA THR A 86 -9.19 35.36 -9.49
C THR A 86 -9.02 36.75 -8.88
N SER A 87 -9.77 37.74 -9.36
CA SER A 87 -9.77 39.12 -8.81
C SER A 87 -10.16 39.19 -7.33
N THR A 88 -10.89 38.19 -6.83
CA THR A 88 -11.39 38.10 -5.42
C THR A 88 -10.62 37.10 -4.57
N GLY A 89 -9.58 36.41 -5.13
CA GLY A 89 -8.80 35.45 -4.36
C GLY A 89 -8.38 34.21 -5.17
N VAL A 90 -8.49 33.04 -4.58
CA VAL A 90 -8.11 31.75 -5.18
C VAL A 90 -9.33 30.84 -5.26
N THR A 91 -9.56 30.26 -6.43
CA THR A 91 -10.74 29.43 -6.72
C THR A 91 -10.30 28.01 -7.04
N PRO A 92 -10.80 26.95 -6.34
CA PRO A 92 -10.52 25.57 -6.68
C PRO A 92 -11.24 25.15 -7.95
N VAL A 93 -10.54 24.39 -8.81
CA VAL A 93 -11.08 23.84 -10.05
C VAL A 93 -10.76 22.35 -10.12
N LEU A 94 -11.77 21.53 -10.38
CA LEU A 94 -11.66 20.09 -10.54
C LEU A 94 -11.82 19.71 -12.01
N ARG A 95 -10.81 19.12 -12.62
CA ARG A 95 -10.82 18.76 -14.04
C ARG A 95 -10.21 17.39 -14.29
N GLY A 96 -10.72 16.65 -15.26
CA GLY A 96 -10.20 15.35 -15.67
C GLY A 96 -11.29 14.40 -16.16
N LYS A 97 -11.00 13.10 -16.14
CA LYS A 97 -11.96 12.05 -16.53
C LYS A 97 -12.49 11.35 -15.27
N LYS A 98 -13.80 11.10 -15.25
CA LYS A 98 -14.41 10.21 -14.26
C LYS A 98 -14.08 8.75 -14.57
N LEU A 99 -14.39 7.86 -13.63
CA LEU A 99 -14.20 6.43 -13.80
C LEU A 99 -15.00 5.84 -14.96
N ASP A 100 -16.17 6.46 -15.30
CA ASP A 100 -17.01 6.10 -16.44
C ASP A 100 -16.48 6.60 -17.79
N GLY A 101 -15.39 7.37 -17.81
CA GLY A 101 -14.78 7.95 -18.98
C GLY A 101 -15.34 9.33 -19.39
N SER A 102 -16.38 9.83 -18.72
CA SER A 102 -16.93 11.16 -18.96
C SER A 102 -15.96 12.25 -18.46
N THR A 103 -15.91 13.38 -19.18
CA THR A 103 -15.08 14.53 -18.79
C THR A 103 -15.77 15.32 -17.67
N LEU A 104 -14.99 15.67 -16.65
CA LEU A 104 -15.41 16.51 -15.55
C LEU A 104 -14.68 17.85 -15.63
N SER A 105 -15.39 18.97 -15.53
CA SER A 105 -14.80 20.29 -15.40
C SER A 105 -15.70 21.15 -14.52
N ILE A 106 -15.29 21.35 -13.28
CA ILE A 106 -16.07 22.01 -12.23
C ILE A 106 -15.25 23.10 -11.59
N THR A 107 -15.82 24.29 -11.47
CA THR A 107 -15.26 25.38 -10.67
C THR A 107 -16.12 25.56 -9.41
N PHE A 108 -15.46 25.66 -8.27
CA PHE A 108 -16.12 25.83 -6.98
C PHE A 108 -16.12 27.30 -6.58
N GLN A 109 -17.29 27.85 -6.26
CA GLN A 109 -17.36 29.18 -5.68
C GLN A 109 -16.94 29.18 -4.20
N PRO A 110 -16.48 30.30 -3.65
CA PRO A 110 -16.11 30.40 -2.23
C PRO A 110 -17.24 29.99 -1.25
N THR A 111 -18.50 30.07 -1.70
CA THR A 111 -19.70 29.62 -0.98
C THR A 111 -19.92 28.11 -0.97
N GLY A 112 -19.17 27.35 -1.78
CA GLY A 112 -19.37 25.90 -1.96
C GLY A 112 -20.30 25.53 -3.12
N GLU A 113 -20.88 26.53 -3.82
CA GLU A 113 -21.67 26.29 -5.04
C GLU A 113 -20.79 25.78 -6.19
N VAL A 114 -21.36 24.90 -7.00
CA VAL A 114 -20.66 24.18 -8.07
C VAL A 114 -21.13 24.74 -9.42
N GLN A 115 -20.18 25.16 -10.25
CA GLN A 115 -20.46 25.56 -11.63
C GLN A 115 -19.71 24.69 -12.62
N ASN A 116 -20.42 24.13 -13.60
CA ASN A 116 -19.81 23.44 -14.73
C ASN A 116 -19.26 24.48 -15.73
N VAL A 117 -17.95 24.50 -15.93
CA VAL A 117 -17.31 25.48 -16.81
C VAL A 117 -16.39 24.78 -17.80
N ALA A 118 -16.65 24.98 -19.08
CA ALA A 118 -15.84 24.46 -20.21
C ALA A 118 -14.74 25.46 -20.68
N SER A 119 -14.26 26.36 -19.81
CA SER A 119 -13.27 27.37 -20.18
C SER A 119 -11.83 26.84 -20.11
N PRO A 120 -10.89 27.34 -20.94
CA PRO A 120 -9.47 27.01 -20.82
C PRO A 120 -8.91 27.47 -19.46
N ILE A 121 -7.86 26.79 -18.98
CA ILE A 121 -7.14 27.16 -17.74
C ILE A 121 -6.56 28.57 -17.97
N ARG A 122 -6.99 29.53 -17.14
CA ARG A 122 -6.65 30.95 -17.37
C ARG A 122 -5.40 31.40 -16.61
N ASP A 123 -5.35 31.19 -15.30
CA ASP A 123 -4.27 31.73 -14.45
C ASP A 123 -4.05 30.80 -13.26
N PRO A 124 -3.17 29.78 -13.37
CA PRO A 124 -2.94 28.87 -12.25
C PRO A 124 -2.29 29.62 -11.08
N TYR A 125 -2.78 29.36 -9.86
CA TYR A 125 -2.17 29.89 -8.65
C TYR A 125 -0.78 29.28 -8.46
N LEU A 126 0.23 30.14 -8.40
CA LEU A 126 1.61 29.73 -8.16
C LEU A 126 1.86 29.61 -6.66
N TRP A 127 2.40 28.47 -6.25
CA TRP A 127 2.68 28.19 -4.85
C TRP A 127 3.68 29.18 -4.26
N GLN A 128 3.34 29.78 -3.14
CA GLN A 128 4.18 30.68 -2.38
C GLN A 128 4.19 30.22 -0.94
N ASN A 129 5.18 29.44 -0.56
CA ASN A 129 5.36 29.02 0.83
C ASN A 129 6.81 29.31 1.26
N THR A 130 6.98 30.05 2.32
CA THR A 130 8.28 30.45 2.87
C THR A 130 9.09 29.25 3.38
N SER A 131 8.43 28.19 3.83
CA SER A 131 9.08 26.96 4.30
C SER A 131 9.50 26.00 3.17
N GLN A 132 8.97 26.14 1.94
CA GLN A 132 9.26 25.26 0.80
C GLN A 132 9.71 26.06 -0.43
N LYS A 133 10.79 26.82 -0.31
CA LYS A 133 11.32 27.72 -1.37
C LYS A 133 11.56 27.04 -2.72
N SER A 134 11.94 25.76 -2.74
CA SER A 134 12.19 25.00 -3.97
C SER A 134 10.94 24.77 -4.84
N LYS A 135 9.75 24.90 -4.26
CA LYS A 135 8.46 24.72 -4.96
C LYS A 135 7.79 26.04 -5.31
N ASN A 136 8.36 27.19 -4.93
CA ASN A 136 7.80 28.50 -5.23
C ASN A 136 7.80 28.75 -6.74
N GLY A 137 6.71 29.35 -7.23
CA GLY A 137 6.53 29.61 -8.67
C GLY A 137 6.01 28.42 -9.47
N GLN A 138 5.78 27.26 -8.84
CA GLN A 138 5.13 26.10 -9.46
C GLN A 138 3.62 26.10 -9.17
N ALA A 139 2.85 25.54 -10.08
CA ALA A 139 1.41 25.34 -9.88
C ALA A 139 1.16 24.12 -8.99
N LEU A 140 0.33 24.29 -7.95
CA LEU A 140 -0.09 23.21 -7.07
C LEU A 140 -1.27 22.47 -7.69
N TYR A 141 -1.23 21.16 -7.67
CA TYR A 141 -2.39 20.32 -7.98
C TYR A 141 -2.52 19.17 -6.98
N ILE A 142 -3.75 18.67 -6.83
CA ILE A 142 -4.09 17.59 -5.92
C ILE A 142 -4.74 16.48 -6.73
N THR A 143 -4.21 15.28 -6.60
CA THR A 143 -4.78 14.05 -7.17
C THR A 143 -5.49 13.25 -6.08
N ALA A 144 -6.61 12.60 -6.43
CA ALA A 144 -7.36 11.76 -5.52
C ALA A 144 -7.23 10.29 -5.90
N PHE A 145 -7.16 9.42 -4.90
CA PHE A 145 -7.12 7.98 -5.05
C PHE A 145 -8.17 7.34 -4.13
N PRO A 146 -8.98 6.39 -4.62
CA PRO A 146 -9.90 5.64 -3.76
C PRO A 146 -9.12 4.71 -2.83
N MET A 147 -9.56 4.61 -1.58
CA MET A 147 -8.91 3.80 -0.53
C MET A 147 -9.35 2.34 -0.50
N GLU A 148 -10.11 1.87 -1.48
CA GLU A 148 -10.51 0.47 -1.52
C GLU A 148 -9.32 -0.46 -1.68
N SER A 149 -9.24 -1.50 -0.84
CA SER A 149 -8.21 -2.54 -0.97
C SER A 149 -8.32 -3.28 -2.30
N LEU A 150 -7.17 -3.54 -2.95
CA LEU A 150 -7.10 -4.31 -4.19
C LEU A 150 -7.44 -5.79 -3.98
N VAL A 151 -7.12 -6.33 -2.82
CA VAL A 151 -7.08 -7.78 -2.58
C VAL A 151 -7.97 -8.21 -1.42
N SER A 152 -8.21 -7.34 -0.42
CA SER A 152 -8.96 -7.66 0.79
C SER A 152 -10.31 -6.95 0.86
N GLU A 153 -11.17 -7.41 1.75
CA GLU A 153 -12.48 -6.84 2.02
C GLU A 153 -12.37 -5.84 3.19
N ASN A 154 -12.73 -4.58 2.94
CA ASN A 154 -12.74 -3.54 3.98
C ASN A 154 -13.86 -3.73 5.02
N THR A 155 -14.61 -4.81 4.97
CA THR A 155 -15.71 -5.08 5.89
C THR A 155 -15.20 -5.75 7.18
N LEU A 156 -15.37 -5.07 8.28
CA LEU A 156 -15.21 -5.58 9.67
C LEU A 156 -16.03 -6.86 9.95
N ALA A 157 -16.82 -7.34 9.00
CA ALA A 157 -17.81 -8.40 9.18
C ALA A 157 -17.33 -9.81 8.82
N SER A 158 -16.33 -10.01 7.97
CA SER A 158 -15.90 -11.36 7.59
C SER A 158 -14.65 -11.80 8.36
N ARG A 159 -14.84 -12.69 9.33
CA ARG A 159 -13.76 -13.34 10.09
C ARG A 159 -12.99 -14.42 9.30
N VAL A 160 -13.40 -14.71 8.07
CA VAL A 160 -12.79 -15.76 7.25
C VAL A 160 -11.88 -15.13 6.20
N PRO A 161 -10.58 -15.44 6.17
CA PRO A 161 -9.68 -14.93 5.14
C PRO A 161 -10.11 -15.44 3.76
N LEU A 162 -10.06 -14.57 2.76
CA LEU A 162 -10.39 -14.91 1.37
C LEU A 162 -9.40 -15.94 0.83
N SER A 163 -9.87 -16.87 0.02
CA SER A 163 -8.99 -17.81 -0.69
C SER A 163 -8.15 -17.08 -1.76
N PRO A 164 -6.94 -17.61 -2.12
CA PRO A 164 -6.10 -17.01 -3.16
C PRO A 164 -6.83 -16.76 -4.48
N VAL A 165 -7.70 -17.70 -4.86
CA VAL A 165 -8.52 -17.61 -6.08
C VAL A 165 -9.53 -16.45 -5.99
N GLN A 166 -10.22 -16.32 -4.86
CA GLN A 166 -11.17 -15.22 -4.65
C GLN A 166 -10.46 -13.85 -4.67
N ARG A 167 -9.29 -13.75 -4.06
CA ARG A 167 -8.46 -12.54 -4.08
C ARG A 167 -8.06 -12.15 -5.50
N PHE A 168 -7.62 -13.13 -6.29
CA PHE A 168 -7.21 -12.90 -7.68
C PHE A 168 -8.37 -12.40 -8.54
N PHE A 169 -9.54 -13.05 -8.46
CA PHE A 169 -10.73 -12.60 -9.19
C PHE A 169 -11.20 -11.21 -8.72
N ARG A 170 -11.07 -10.89 -7.44
CA ARG A 170 -11.41 -9.56 -6.92
C ARG A 170 -10.49 -8.47 -7.49
N LEU A 171 -9.18 -8.75 -7.56
CA LEU A 171 -8.22 -7.85 -8.21
C LEU A 171 -8.63 -7.57 -9.67
N LEU A 172 -8.99 -8.60 -10.41
CA LEU A 172 -9.43 -8.48 -11.80
C LEU A 172 -10.79 -7.79 -11.95
N ALA A 173 -11.73 -8.06 -11.04
CA ALA A 173 -13.08 -7.50 -11.10
C ALA A 173 -13.11 -5.95 -11.06
N LYS A 174 -12.11 -5.33 -10.45
CA LYS A 174 -11.97 -3.87 -10.43
C LYS A 174 -11.62 -3.26 -11.80
N GLU A 175 -11.08 -4.07 -12.70
CA GLU A 175 -10.64 -3.67 -14.06
C GLU A 175 -11.48 -4.36 -15.14
N LYS A 176 -12.74 -4.73 -14.82
CA LYS A 176 -13.63 -5.54 -15.70
C LYS A 176 -13.83 -4.96 -17.10
N LYS A 177 -13.80 -3.63 -17.26
CA LYS A 177 -13.97 -2.98 -18.58
C LYS A 177 -12.78 -3.29 -19.51
N ASP A 178 -11.55 -3.06 -19.03
CA ASP A 178 -10.34 -3.28 -19.82
C ASP A 178 -10.15 -4.78 -20.12
N ILE A 179 -10.43 -5.63 -19.14
CA ILE A 179 -10.40 -7.09 -19.30
C ILE A 179 -11.45 -7.53 -20.33
N GLY A 180 -12.63 -6.91 -20.32
CA GLY A 180 -13.67 -7.17 -21.33
C GLY A 180 -13.19 -6.88 -22.75
N TYR A 181 -12.47 -5.76 -22.97
CA TYR A 181 -11.87 -5.45 -24.27
C TYR A 181 -10.77 -6.45 -24.64
N ILE A 182 -9.91 -6.87 -23.69
CA ILE A 182 -8.89 -7.88 -23.95
C ILE A 182 -9.52 -9.20 -24.42
N TYR A 183 -10.61 -9.63 -23.80
CA TYR A 183 -11.34 -10.83 -24.21
C TYR A 183 -12.05 -10.66 -25.56
N LEU A 184 -12.62 -9.50 -25.84
CA LEU A 184 -13.20 -9.20 -27.13
C LEU A 184 -12.17 -9.30 -28.26
N TYR A 185 -10.98 -8.69 -28.07
CA TYR A 185 -9.89 -8.84 -29.03
C TYR A 185 -9.41 -10.28 -29.16
N ALA A 186 -9.34 -11.05 -28.07
CA ALA A 186 -8.98 -12.46 -28.12
C ALA A 186 -9.95 -13.27 -28.97
N ILE A 187 -11.26 -13.03 -28.84
CA ILE A 187 -12.32 -13.70 -29.66
C ILE A 187 -12.12 -13.35 -31.15
N VAL A 188 -11.94 -12.08 -31.47
CA VAL A 188 -11.76 -11.64 -32.87
C VAL A 188 -10.48 -12.22 -33.45
N ILE A 189 -9.36 -12.20 -32.70
CA ILE A 189 -8.09 -12.83 -33.13
C ILE A 189 -8.30 -14.33 -33.35
N GLY A 190 -8.98 -15.02 -32.43
CA GLY A 190 -9.30 -16.43 -32.52
C GLY A 190 -10.10 -16.76 -33.79
N LEU A 191 -11.14 -15.99 -34.11
CA LEU A 191 -11.93 -16.16 -35.32
C LEU A 191 -11.11 -15.93 -36.60
N ILE A 192 -10.31 -14.85 -36.63
CA ILE A 192 -9.45 -14.53 -37.78
C ILE A 192 -8.38 -15.64 -37.97
N SER A 193 -7.87 -16.21 -36.89
CA SER A 193 -6.85 -17.27 -36.96
C SER A 193 -7.33 -18.55 -37.68
N LEU A 194 -8.63 -18.80 -37.70
CA LEU A 194 -9.25 -19.89 -38.46
C LEU A 194 -9.22 -19.65 -39.98
N SER A 195 -8.98 -18.41 -40.42
CA SER A 195 -8.87 -18.11 -41.85
C SER A 195 -7.71 -18.86 -42.53
N LEU A 196 -6.65 -19.17 -41.78
CA LEU A 196 -5.49 -19.91 -42.32
C LEU A 196 -5.82 -21.36 -42.69
N PRO A 197 -6.35 -22.22 -41.77
CA PRO A 197 -6.72 -23.60 -42.15
C PRO A 197 -7.84 -23.65 -43.20
N LEU A 198 -8.85 -22.78 -43.10
CA LEU A 198 -9.91 -22.67 -44.08
C LEU A 198 -9.42 -22.20 -45.46
N GLY A 199 -8.50 -21.23 -45.46
CA GLY A 199 -7.84 -20.73 -46.67
C GLY A 199 -7.01 -21.80 -47.36
N ILE A 200 -6.25 -22.59 -46.60
CA ILE A 200 -5.46 -23.71 -47.14
C ILE A 200 -6.36 -24.80 -47.69
N GLN A 201 -7.48 -25.12 -47.00
CA GLN A 201 -8.48 -26.07 -47.51
C GLN A 201 -9.05 -25.61 -48.82
N ALA A 202 -9.49 -24.34 -48.90
CA ALA A 202 -10.07 -23.78 -50.13
C ALA A 202 -9.03 -23.76 -51.26
N LEU A 203 -7.81 -23.40 -50.98
CA LEU A 203 -6.68 -23.42 -51.93
C LEU A 203 -6.48 -24.80 -52.54
N ILE A 204 -6.36 -25.83 -51.69
CA ILE A 204 -6.17 -27.22 -52.13
C ILE A 204 -7.37 -27.68 -53.01
N ASN A 205 -8.58 -27.36 -52.60
CA ASN A 205 -9.78 -27.75 -53.35
C ASN A 205 -9.84 -27.02 -54.72
N LEU A 206 -9.48 -25.72 -54.80
CA LEU A 206 -9.40 -24.99 -56.04
C LEU A 206 -8.34 -25.54 -57.01
N ILE A 207 -7.15 -25.83 -56.51
CA ILE A 207 -6.05 -26.40 -57.27
C ILE A 207 -6.40 -27.79 -57.76
N SER A 208 -6.94 -28.63 -56.90
CA SER A 208 -7.35 -30.00 -57.25
C SER A 208 -8.53 -30.02 -58.23
N GLY A 209 -9.39 -29.00 -58.26
CA GLY A 209 -10.46 -28.81 -59.19
C GLY A 209 -10.09 -28.16 -60.53
N GLY A 210 -8.80 -27.89 -60.74
CA GLY A 210 -8.28 -27.30 -62.02
C GLY A 210 -8.62 -25.80 -62.22
N MET A 211 -9.14 -25.13 -61.21
CA MET A 211 -9.55 -23.70 -61.24
C MET A 211 -8.42 -22.79 -60.74
N VAL A 212 -7.59 -22.22 -61.63
CA VAL A 212 -6.27 -21.70 -61.22
C VAL A 212 -6.13 -20.19 -61.38
N PHE A 213 -7.09 -19.30 -61.52
CA PHE A 213 -6.69 -17.91 -61.76
C PHE A 213 -7.16 -16.87 -60.73
N SER A 214 -8.18 -16.08 -60.96
CA SER A 214 -8.51 -14.90 -60.18
C SER A 214 -8.97 -15.25 -58.74
N SER A 215 -9.64 -16.37 -58.56
CA SER A 215 -10.15 -16.79 -57.24
C SER A 215 -9.06 -17.15 -56.25
N VAL A 216 -7.92 -17.70 -56.75
CA VAL A 216 -6.76 -18.05 -55.92
C VAL A 216 -6.09 -16.77 -55.38
N TYR A 217 -5.86 -15.75 -56.22
CA TYR A 217 -5.26 -14.51 -55.82
C TYR A 217 -6.13 -13.76 -54.79
N LEU A 218 -7.45 -13.74 -54.96
CA LEU A 218 -8.38 -13.13 -54.02
C LEU A 218 -8.31 -13.86 -52.67
N LEU A 219 -8.30 -15.20 -52.66
CA LEU A 219 -8.20 -16.02 -51.46
C LEU A 219 -6.89 -15.74 -50.71
N LEU A 220 -5.74 -15.72 -51.42
CA LEU A 220 -4.45 -15.38 -50.84
C LEU A 220 -4.44 -13.98 -50.22
N PHE A 221 -5.01 -12.99 -50.92
CA PHE A 221 -5.13 -11.63 -50.37
C PHE A 221 -5.94 -11.59 -49.08
N VAL A 222 -7.09 -12.29 -49.02
CA VAL A 222 -7.93 -12.35 -47.81
C VAL A 222 -7.18 -13.04 -46.65
N VAL A 223 -6.50 -14.15 -46.91
CA VAL A 223 -5.74 -14.87 -45.84
C VAL A 223 -4.57 -14.03 -45.33
N ILE A 224 -3.79 -13.42 -46.21
CA ILE A 224 -2.65 -12.56 -45.84
C ILE A 224 -3.17 -11.32 -45.07
N GLY A 225 -4.24 -10.70 -45.54
CA GLY A 225 -4.89 -9.58 -44.88
C GLY A 225 -5.41 -9.97 -43.47
N GLY A 226 -6.00 -11.15 -43.34
CA GLY A 226 -6.43 -11.69 -42.04
C GLY A 226 -5.27 -11.86 -41.05
N VAL A 227 -4.14 -12.42 -41.49
CA VAL A 227 -2.95 -12.57 -40.66
C VAL A 227 -2.40 -11.19 -40.21
N LEU A 228 -2.37 -10.21 -41.11
CA LEU A 228 -1.91 -8.84 -40.79
C LEU A 228 -2.84 -8.18 -39.74
N VAL A 229 -4.16 -8.26 -39.94
CA VAL A 229 -5.16 -7.69 -39.00
C VAL A 229 -5.04 -8.39 -37.63
N SER A 230 -4.91 -9.71 -37.61
CA SER A 230 -4.69 -10.46 -36.36
C SER A 230 -3.45 -9.98 -35.62
N GLY A 231 -2.32 -9.76 -36.32
CA GLY A 231 -1.10 -9.22 -35.73
C GLY A 231 -1.27 -7.82 -35.14
N ILE A 232 -1.95 -6.92 -35.84
CA ILE A 232 -2.26 -5.57 -35.32
C ILE A 232 -3.11 -5.65 -34.06
N MET A 233 -4.15 -6.49 -34.06
CA MET A 233 -5.01 -6.69 -32.88
C MET A 233 -4.24 -7.27 -31.67
N GLN A 234 -3.28 -8.16 -31.91
CA GLN A 234 -2.39 -8.67 -30.85
C GLN A 234 -1.55 -7.54 -30.22
N ILE A 235 -1.03 -6.61 -31.03
CA ILE A 235 -0.29 -5.45 -30.53
C ILE A 235 -1.18 -4.58 -29.64
N ILE A 236 -2.41 -4.31 -30.06
CA ILE A 236 -3.40 -3.55 -29.25
C ILE A 236 -3.68 -4.28 -27.94
N GLN A 237 -3.90 -5.60 -27.98
CA GLN A 237 -4.17 -6.42 -26.82
C GLN A 237 -3.01 -6.39 -25.80
N ILE A 238 -1.77 -6.52 -26.26
CA ILE A 238 -0.57 -6.42 -25.42
C ILE A 238 -0.47 -5.03 -24.77
N THR A 239 -0.74 -3.97 -25.55
CA THR A 239 -0.72 -2.58 -25.04
C THR A 239 -1.77 -2.37 -23.93
N LEU A 240 -2.97 -2.91 -24.08
CA LEU A 240 -4.00 -2.84 -23.03
C LEU A 240 -3.57 -3.57 -21.75
N VAL A 241 -2.94 -4.74 -21.89
CA VAL A 241 -2.43 -5.49 -20.73
C VAL A 241 -1.31 -4.73 -20.04
N GLU A 242 -0.43 -4.07 -20.78
CA GLU A 242 0.65 -3.25 -20.20
C GLU A 242 0.07 -2.06 -19.40
N ILE A 243 -0.92 -1.34 -19.93
CA ILE A 243 -1.61 -0.26 -19.21
C ILE A 243 -2.26 -0.79 -17.91
N LEU A 244 -2.87 -1.98 -17.98
CA LEU A 244 -3.46 -2.63 -16.81
C LEU A 244 -2.41 -2.95 -15.73
N GLN A 245 -1.25 -3.48 -16.14
CA GLN A 245 -0.13 -3.78 -15.23
C GLN A 245 0.38 -2.53 -14.52
N GLN A 246 0.62 -1.44 -15.26
CA GLN A 246 1.06 -0.16 -14.69
C GLN A 246 0.06 0.37 -13.67
N ARG A 247 -1.24 0.30 -13.97
CA ARG A 247 -2.31 0.72 -13.06
C ARG A 247 -2.37 -0.12 -11.78
N ILE A 248 -2.24 -1.44 -11.90
CA ILE A 248 -2.23 -2.34 -10.74
C ILE A 248 -1.03 -2.05 -9.84
N PHE A 249 0.15 -1.85 -10.42
CA PHE A 249 1.35 -1.48 -9.66
C PHE A 249 1.16 -0.18 -8.89
N ALA A 250 0.71 0.87 -9.58
CA ALA A 250 0.50 2.17 -8.94
C ALA A 250 -0.52 2.08 -7.79
N LYS A 251 -1.67 1.42 -8.03
CA LYS A 251 -2.68 1.19 -6.98
C LYS A 251 -2.13 0.43 -5.78
N ALA A 252 -1.35 -0.63 -6.01
CA ALA A 252 -0.73 -1.40 -4.94
C ALA A 252 0.27 -0.56 -4.13
N ALA A 253 1.13 0.24 -4.80
CA ALA A 253 2.09 1.11 -4.15
C ALA A 253 1.39 2.12 -3.23
N PHE A 254 0.33 2.77 -3.70
CA PHE A 254 -0.44 3.71 -2.88
C PHE A 254 -1.21 3.01 -1.75
N GLU A 255 -1.78 1.83 -2.00
CA GLU A 255 -2.45 1.05 -0.95
C GLU A 255 -1.49 0.67 0.18
N PHE A 256 -0.30 0.17 -0.14
CA PHE A 256 0.71 -0.17 0.87
C PHE A 256 1.17 1.06 1.65
N THR A 257 1.49 2.15 0.94
CA THR A 257 1.89 3.42 1.57
C THR A 257 0.82 3.96 2.51
N TYR A 258 -0.46 3.83 2.14
CA TYR A 258 -1.57 4.24 2.98
C TYR A 258 -1.76 3.34 4.20
N ARG A 259 -1.74 2.01 4.00
CA ARG A 259 -2.09 1.01 5.03
C ARG A 259 -1.01 0.88 6.10
N ILE A 260 0.25 0.80 5.71
CA ILE A 260 1.37 0.50 6.61
C ILE A 260 1.36 1.38 7.87
N PRO A 261 1.28 2.72 7.78
CA PRO A 261 1.28 3.57 8.97
C PRO A 261 -0.01 3.47 9.81
N ARG A 262 -1.04 2.80 9.28
CA ARG A 262 -2.37 2.67 9.91
C ARG A 262 -2.69 1.27 10.41
N VAL A 263 -1.81 0.31 10.22
CA VAL A 263 -1.98 -1.03 10.79
C VAL A 263 -1.93 -0.92 12.32
N LYS A 264 -2.84 -1.61 13.00
CA LYS A 264 -2.82 -1.68 14.47
C LYS A 264 -1.48 -2.18 14.96
N ALA A 265 -0.85 -1.43 15.89
CA ALA A 265 0.47 -1.77 16.41
C ALA A 265 0.51 -3.13 17.09
N GLU A 266 -0.57 -3.56 17.76
CA GLU A 266 -0.70 -4.87 18.35
C GLU A 266 -0.56 -6.01 17.34
N SER A 267 -1.09 -5.82 16.13
CA SER A 267 -1.00 -6.82 15.05
C SER A 267 0.42 -6.96 14.49
N LEU A 268 1.29 -5.99 14.73
CA LEU A 268 2.69 -5.99 14.30
C LEU A 268 3.65 -6.56 15.35
N LEU A 269 3.20 -6.79 16.60
CA LEU A 269 4.07 -7.26 17.69
C LEU A 269 4.76 -8.61 17.41
N GLY A 270 4.14 -9.47 16.58
CA GLY A 270 4.70 -10.75 16.17
C GLY A 270 5.48 -10.74 14.86
N TYR A 271 5.61 -9.57 14.21
CA TYR A 271 6.22 -9.42 12.89
C TYR A 271 7.36 -8.41 12.92
N TYR A 272 8.28 -8.56 11.99
CA TYR A 272 9.28 -7.54 11.70
C TYR A 272 8.76 -6.68 10.53
N PRO A 273 8.36 -5.42 10.76
CA PRO A 273 7.69 -4.62 9.73
C PRO A 273 8.44 -4.47 8.41
N PRO A 274 9.78 -4.28 8.37
CA PRO A 274 10.53 -4.23 7.11
C PRO A 274 10.42 -5.52 6.27
N GLU A 275 10.38 -6.72 6.89
CA GLU A 275 10.18 -7.98 6.16
C GLU A 275 8.81 -8.03 5.49
N LEU A 276 7.77 -7.48 6.14
CA LEU A 276 6.43 -7.40 5.55
C LEU A 276 6.41 -6.56 4.26
N MET A 277 7.31 -5.58 4.14
CA MET A 277 7.40 -4.73 2.93
C MET A 277 7.93 -5.51 1.73
N ASN A 278 8.71 -6.58 1.92
CA ASN A 278 9.13 -7.46 0.82
C ASN A 278 7.95 -8.10 0.10
N ARG A 279 6.79 -8.24 0.78
CA ARG A 279 5.55 -8.74 0.16
C ARG A 279 5.05 -7.83 -0.96
N PHE A 280 5.41 -6.54 -0.93
CA PHE A 280 5.11 -5.62 -2.02
C PHE A 280 5.70 -6.10 -3.36
N PHE A 281 6.88 -6.72 -3.36
CA PHE A 281 7.50 -7.21 -4.59
C PHE A 281 6.74 -8.37 -5.25
N ASP A 282 5.82 -9.02 -4.53
CA ASP A 282 4.93 -10.02 -5.14
C ASP A 282 3.97 -9.38 -6.17
N ILE A 283 3.75 -8.06 -6.14
CA ILE A 283 3.00 -7.35 -7.19
C ILE A 283 3.69 -7.51 -8.56
N LEU A 284 5.02 -7.54 -8.61
CA LEU A 284 5.78 -7.77 -9.84
C LEU A 284 5.53 -9.18 -10.40
N THR A 285 5.34 -10.17 -9.51
CA THR A 285 4.96 -11.54 -9.92
C THR A 285 3.55 -11.54 -10.51
N VAL A 286 2.60 -10.84 -9.90
CA VAL A 286 1.25 -10.65 -10.47
C VAL A 286 1.35 -9.99 -11.84
N GLN A 287 2.09 -8.89 -11.98
CA GLN A 287 2.29 -8.19 -13.26
C GLN A 287 2.82 -9.13 -14.35
N LYS A 288 3.90 -9.87 -14.07
CA LYS A 288 4.50 -10.81 -15.03
C LYS A 288 3.56 -11.95 -15.43
N SER A 289 2.65 -12.35 -14.54
CA SER A 289 1.68 -13.41 -14.79
C SER A 289 0.46 -12.94 -15.58
N LEU A 290 0.10 -11.65 -15.52
CA LEU A 290 -1.09 -11.12 -16.17
C LEU A 290 -1.11 -11.33 -17.69
N PRO A 291 -0.06 -11.04 -18.49
CA PRO A 291 -0.06 -11.32 -19.92
C PRO A 291 -0.26 -12.82 -20.21
N LYS A 292 0.37 -13.69 -19.42
CA LYS A 292 0.23 -15.14 -19.56
C LYS A 292 -1.20 -15.59 -19.32
N ILE A 293 -1.88 -15.02 -18.32
CA ILE A 293 -3.24 -15.40 -17.96
C ILE A 293 -4.24 -14.76 -18.93
N LEU A 294 -4.14 -13.46 -19.20
CA LEU A 294 -5.15 -12.72 -19.96
C LEU A 294 -5.00 -12.88 -21.48
N ILE A 295 -3.79 -13.13 -22.00
CA ILE A 295 -3.55 -13.30 -23.44
C ILE A 295 -3.34 -14.78 -23.76
N ASP A 296 -2.30 -15.40 -23.20
CA ASP A 296 -1.89 -16.75 -23.61
C ASP A 296 -2.91 -17.81 -23.25
N ILE A 297 -3.39 -17.84 -21.99
CA ILE A 297 -4.38 -18.83 -21.53
C ILE A 297 -5.73 -18.58 -22.21
N THR A 298 -6.19 -17.33 -22.23
CA THR A 298 -7.46 -16.98 -22.87
C THR A 298 -7.45 -17.30 -24.37
N GLY A 299 -6.35 -16.91 -25.07
CA GLY A 299 -6.18 -17.23 -26.48
C GLY A 299 -6.13 -18.73 -26.75
N ALA A 300 -5.41 -19.49 -25.90
CA ALA A 300 -5.35 -20.94 -26.01
C ALA A 300 -6.72 -21.61 -25.78
N VAL A 301 -7.46 -21.19 -24.76
CA VAL A 301 -8.83 -21.71 -24.50
C VAL A 301 -9.75 -21.43 -25.68
N LEU A 302 -9.76 -20.19 -26.17
CA LEU A 302 -10.57 -19.82 -27.34
C LEU A 302 -10.17 -20.59 -28.58
N GLN A 303 -8.86 -20.77 -28.85
CA GLN A 303 -8.37 -21.52 -29.98
C GLN A 303 -8.76 -23.01 -29.91
N ILE A 304 -8.74 -23.60 -28.71
CA ILE A 304 -9.23 -24.98 -28.49
C ILE A 304 -10.72 -25.04 -28.79
N LEU A 305 -11.53 -24.16 -28.25
CA LEU A 305 -12.98 -24.15 -28.44
C LEU A 305 -13.35 -23.93 -29.91
N LEU A 306 -12.76 -22.92 -30.55
CA LEU A 306 -13.01 -22.61 -31.96
C LEU A 306 -12.48 -23.71 -32.89
N GLY A 307 -11.33 -24.28 -32.58
CA GLY A 307 -10.74 -25.41 -33.33
C GLY A 307 -11.64 -26.66 -33.27
N ILE A 308 -12.13 -27.05 -32.08
CA ILE A 308 -13.06 -28.17 -31.91
C ILE A 308 -14.38 -27.88 -32.63
N MET A 309 -14.90 -26.66 -32.51
CA MET A 309 -16.11 -26.24 -33.21
C MET A 309 -15.98 -26.40 -34.73
N LEU A 310 -14.86 -25.94 -35.30
CA LEU A 310 -14.58 -26.07 -36.74
C LEU A 310 -14.45 -27.52 -37.19
N LEU A 311 -13.72 -28.36 -36.43
CA LEU A 311 -13.61 -29.79 -36.68
C LEU A 311 -14.95 -30.50 -36.68
N SER A 312 -15.87 -30.11 -35.80
CA SER A 312 -17.20 -30.69 -35.65
C SER A 312 -18.05 -30.54 -36.91
N PHE A 313 -17.79 -29.53 -37.77
CA PHE A 313 -18.48 -29.38 -39.07
C PHE A 313 -17.96 -30.32 -40.16
N TYR A 314 -16.78 -30.93 -39.98
CA TYR A 314 -16.23 -31.84 -41.00
C TYR A 314 -16.78 -33.24 -40.89
N HIS A 315 -16.87 -33.77 -39.67
CA HIS A 315 -17.42 -35.10 -39.45
C HIS A 315 -17.88 -35.29 -38.00
N PRO A 316 -19.02 -36.00 -37.72
CA PRO A 316 -19.56 -36.23 -36.37
C PRO A 316 -18.56 -36.85 -35.38
N PHE A 317 -17.60 -37.63 -35.81
CA PHE A 317 -16.56 -38.19 -34.99
C PHE A 317 -15.77 -37.12 -34.22
N PHE A 318 -15.53 -35.95 -34.83
CA PHE A 318 -14.79 -34.87 -34.20
C PHE A 318 -15.54 -34.22 -33.02
N ILE A 319 -16.86 -34.37 -32.94
CA ILE A 319 -17.64 -33.93 -31.79
C ILE A 319 -17.26 -34.77 -30.56
N ALA A 320 -17.23 -36.09 -30.69
CA ALA A 320 -16.83 -37.00 -29.62
C ALA A 320 -15.37 -36.77 -29.21
N PHE A 321 -14.49 -36.55 -30.18
CA PHE A 321 -13.07 -36.22 -29.98
C PHE A 321 -12.90 -34.90 -29.22
N GLY A 322 -13.68 -33.85 -29.56
CA GLY A 322 -13.65 -32.57 -28.87
C GLY A 322 -14.09 -32.70 -27.42
N PHE A 323 -15.15 -33.45 -27.19
CA PHE A 323 -15.65 -33.71 -25.82
C PHE A 323 -14.60 -34.46 -24.98
N LEU A 324 -13.96 -35.47 -25.55
CA LEU A 324 -12.90 -36.22 -24.92
C LEU A 324 -11.70 -35.31 -24.59
N THR A 325 -11.28 -34.46 -25.52
CA THR A 325 -10.20 -33.49 -25.35
C THR A 325 -10.47 -32.54 -24.17
N ILE A 326 -11.63 -31.91 -24.13
CA ILE A 326 -12.03 -31.00 -23.04
C ILE A 326 -12.05 -31.76 -21.71
N THR A 327 -12.59 -32.96 -21.68
CA THR A 327 -12.68 -33.79 -20.48
C THR A 327 -11.31 -34.11 -19.92
N ILE A 328 -10.36 -34.50 -20.77
CA ILE A 328 -8.98 -34.80 -20.36
C ILE A 328 -8.30 -33.56 -19.76
N ILE A 329 -8.43 -32.39 -20.39
CA ILE A 329 -7.84 -31.14 -19.89
C ILE A 329 -8.41 -30.81 -18.50
N VAL A 330 -9.75 -30.88 -18.35
CA VAL A 330 -10.42 -30.59 -17.07
C VAL A 330 -9.95 -31.57 -15.99
N LEU A 331 -9.84 -32.85 -16.27
CA LEU A 331 -9.38 -33.86 -15.33
C LEU A 331 -7.91 -33.61 -14.89
N ILE A 332 -7.03 -33.27 -15.83
CA ILE A 332 -5.62 -32.92 -15.51
C ILE A 332 -5.58 -31.75 -14.53
N VAL A 333 -6.30 -30.68 -14.79
CA VAL A 333 -6.34 -29.49 -13.92
C VAL A 333 -7.02 -29.79 -12.58
N TYR A 334 -8.10 -30.51 -12.57
CA TYR A 334 -8.88 -30.85 -11.36
C TYR A 334 -8.06 -31.67 -10.36
N PHE A 335 -7.33 -32.71 -10.81
CA PHE A 335 -6.56 -33.57 -9.92
C PHE A 335 -5.21 -32.99 -9.46
N ASN A 336 -4.58 -32.20 -10.32
CA ASN A 336 -3.21 -31.70 -10.03
C ASN A 336 -3.19 -30.23 -9.61
N GLY A 337 -4.20 -29.42 -9.98
CA GLY A 337 -4.25 -27.97 -9.68
C GLY A 337 -4.17 -27.64 -8.19
N PRO A 338 -5.01 -28.22 -7.33
CA PRO A 338 -4.98 -27.93 -5.89
C PRO A 338 -3.63 -28.29 -5.24
N LYS A 339 -3.02 -29.41 -5.65
CA LYS A 339 -1.69 -29.84 -5.17
C LYS A 339 -0.58 -28.88 -5.64
N GLY A 340 -0.68 -28.40 -6.90
CA GLY A 340 0.23 -27.41 -7.45
C GLY A 340 0.21 -26.12 -6.66
N LEU A 341 -0.98 -25.55 -6.40
CA LEU A 341 -1.13 -24.34 -5.62
C LEU A 341 -0.62 -24.52 -4.19
N GLN A 342 -0.96 -25.62 -3.52
CA GLN A 342 -0.49 -25.89 -2.16
C GLN A 342 1.04 -25.96 -2.07
N THR A 343 1.69 -26.63 -3.03
CA THR A 343 3.16 -26.75 -3.05
C THR A 343 3.82 -25.41 -3.36
N SER A 344 3.26 -24.57 -4.23
CA SER A 344 3.73 -23.22 -4.53
C SER A 344 3.66 -22.31 -3.29
N LEU A 345 2.53 -22.33 -2.56
CA LEU A 345 2.37 -21.56 -1.31
C LEU A 345 3.42 -21.93 -0.26
N VAL A 346 3.70 -23.23 -0.08
CA VAL A 346 4.71 -23.69 0.90
C VAL A 346 6.12 -23.35 0.44
N GLU A 347 6.47 -23.52 -0.82
CA GLU A 347 7.74 -23.11 -1.40
C GLU A 347 7.99 -21.62 -1.16
N SER A 348 7.02 -20.77 -1.48
CA SER A 348 7.08 -19.32 -1.25
C SER A 348 7.34 -18.96 0.21
N LYS A 349 6.74 -19.70 1.18
CA LYS A 349 7.00 -19.49 2.61
C LYS A 349 8.49 -19.64 2.95
N TYR A 350 9.16 -20.66 2.41
CA TYR A 350 10.58 -20.87 2.68
C TYR A 350 11.49 -19.90 1.93
N LYS A 351 11.10 -19.45 0.75
CA LYS A 351 11.76 -18.34 0.04
C LYS A 351 11.85 -17.09 0.91
N TYR A 352 10.75 -16.69 1.55
CA TYR A 352 10.71 -15.54 2.43
C TYR A 352 11.52 -15.72 3.72
N LYS A 353 11.59 -16.93 4.27
CA LYS A 353 12.47 -17.19 5.42
C LYS A 353 13.96 -17.01 5.08
N VAL A 354 14.38 -17.35 3.87
CA VAL A 354 15.74 -17.08 3.40
C VAL A 354 16.00 -15.58 3.30
N ALA A 355 15.06 -14.81 2.70
CA ALA A 355 15.16 -13.36 2.60
C ALA A 355 15.22 -12.69 3.99
N GLN A 356 14.35 -13.10 4.92
CA GLN A 356 14.32 -12.62 6.29
C GLN A 356 15.66 -12.82 7.01
N TRP A 357 16.29 -13.98 6.81
CA TRP A 357 17.60 -14.23 7.44
C TRP A 357 18.70 -13.34 6.87
N LEU A 358 18.68 -13.06 5.56
CA LEU A 358 19.60 -12.09 4.94
C LEU A 358 19.40 -10.68 5.50
N GLU A 359 18.17 -10.26 5.72
CA GLU A 359 17.85 -8.98 6.36
C GLU A 359 18.34 -8.93 7.82
N ASP A 360 18.17 -10.02 8.58
CA ASP A 360 18.65 -10.12 9.95
C ASP A 360 20.19 -9.98 10.02
N ILE A 361 20.92 -10.61 9.07
CA ILE A 361 22.37 -10.46 8.94
C ILE A 361 22.74 -9.00 8.61
N ALA A 362 22.03 -8.39 7.65
CA ALA A 362 22.29 -7.02 7.23
C ALA A 362 22.03 -6.00 8.36
N ARG A 363 20.95 -6.21 9.12
CA ARG A 363 20.60 -5.39 10.29
C ARG A 363 21.62 -5.50 11.40
N SER A 364 22.11 -6.71 11.67
CA SER A 364 23.06 -6.99 12.74
C SER A 364 24.51 -7.11 12.22
N LEU A 365 24.84 -6.38 11.15
CA LEU A 365 26.10 -6.51 10.41
C LEU A 365 27.35 -6.43 11.30
N TYR A 366 27.39 -5.46 12.19
CA TYR A 366 28.54 -5.28 13.09
C TYR A 366 28.69 -6.43 14.09
N THR A 367 27.59 -6.97 14.59
CA THR A 367 27.60 -8.15 15.48
C THR A 367 28.25 -9.33 14.79
N PHE A 368 27.87 -9.61 13.53
CA PHE A 368 28.44 -10.71 12.77
C PHE A 368 29.89 -10.44 12.36
N LYS A 369 30.25 -9.19 12.04
CA LYS A 369 31.66 -8.84 11.75
C LYS A 369 32.57 -9.01 12.96
N LEU A 370 32.09 -8.65 14.14
CA LEU A 370 32.88 -8.70 15.38
C LEU A 370 32.90 -10.11 16.00
N SER A 371 32.00 -11.01 15.61
CA SER A 371 31.96 -12.38 16.11
C SER A 371 33.08 -13.28 15.54
N GLY A 372 33.92 -12.77 14.63
CA GLY A 372 35.11 -13.45 14.12
C GLY A 372 34.77 -14.70 13.30
N THR A 373 35.19 -15.87 13.79
CA THR A 373 35.05 -17.16 13.09
C THR A 373 33.70 -17.86 13.31
N ALA A 374 32.69 -17.17 13.85
CA ALA A 374 31.39 -17.77 14.09
C ALA A 374 30.70 -18.22 12.79
N ASN A 375 30.37 -19.50 12.69
CA ASN A 375 29.78 -20.08 11.49
C ASN A 375 28.23 -20.01 11.45
N LEU A 376 27.61 -19.46 12.50
CA LEU A 376 26.15 -19.37 12.65
C LEU A 376 25.42 -18.84 11.41
N PRO A 377 25.90 -17.77 10.72
CA PRO A 377 25.21 -17.25 9.54
C PRO A 377 25.06 -18.30 8.43
N MET A 378 26.11 -19.08 8.18
CA MET A 378 26.13 -20.10 7.15
C MET A 378 25.35 -21.36 7.54
N GLU A 379 25.49 -21.82 8.78
CA GLU A 379 24.74 -22.98 9.29
C GLU A 379 23.22 -22.75 9.23
N LYS A 380 22.77 -21.58 9.69
CA LYS A 380 21.34 -21.23 9.65
C LYS A 380 20.85 -21.07 8.21
N MET A 381 21.67 -20.46 7.33
CA MET A 381 21.34 -20.34 5.91
C MET A 381 21.26 -21.70 5.23
N ASP A 382 22.18 -22.62 5.49
CA ASP A 382 22.16 -23.97 4.94
C ASP A 382 20.85 -24.70 5.26
N GLY A 383 20.42 -24.66 6.53
CA GLY A 383 19.13 -25.22 6.94
C GLY A 383 17.93 -24.61 6.23
N LEU A 384 17.92 -23.28 6.03
CA LEU A 384 16.83 -22.57 5.35
C LEU A 384 16.80 -22.87 3.85
N VAL A 385 17.98 -22.88 3.20
CA VAL A 385 18.12 -23.21 1.78
C VAL A 385 17.75 -24.66 1.52
N ASN A 386 18.19 -25.60 2.36
CA ASN A 386 17.82 -27.00 2.22
C ASN A 386 16.30 -27.19 2.28
N ASN A 387 15.63 -26.56 3.23
CA ASN A 387 14.17 -26.59 3.31
C ASN A 387 13.52 -26.01 2.03
N TYR A 388 14.00 -24.87 1.54
CA TYR A 388 13.50 -24.29 0.29
C TYR A 388 13.66 -25.28 -0.88
N LEU A 389 14.83 -25.89 -1.05
CA LEU A 389 15.11 -26.83 -2.13
C LEU A 389 14.23 -28.08 -2.04
N VAL A 390 13.95 -28.58 -0.84
CA VAL A 390 13.04 -29.73 -0.66
C VAL A 390 11.64 -29.39 -1.17
N TYR A 391 11.09 -28.22 -0.82
CA TYR A 391 9.76 -27.82 -1.27
C TYR A 391 9.73 -27.41 -2.74
N ARG A 392 10.80 -26.80 -3.26
CA ARG A 392 10.98 -26.52 -4.70
C ARG A 392 10.95 -27.81 -5.52
N LYS A 393 11.66 -28.86 -5.06
CA LYS A 393 11.63 -30.19 -5.70
C LYS A 393 10.23 -30.82 -5.66
N LYS A 394 9.48 -30.64 -4.54
CA LYS A 394 8.10 -31.14 -4.45
C LYS A 394 7.18 -30.41 -5.44
N HIS A 395 7.28 -29.09 -5.53
CA HIS A 395 6.51 -28.29 -6.48
C HIS A 395 6.84 -28.67 -7.93
N PHE A 396 8.13 -28.74 -8.26
CA PHE A 396 8.59 -29.14 -9.59
C PHE A 396 8.15 -30.55 -9.99
N LYS A 397 8.02 -31.47 -9.03
CA LYS A 397 7.46 -32.82 -9.30
C LYS A 397 6.01 -32.72 -9.82
N ILE A 398 5.20 -31.84 -9.28
CA ILE A 398 3.82 -31.61 -9.77
C ILE A 398 3.85 -31.01 -11.18
N LEU A 399 4.68 -30.00 -11.43
CA LEU A 399 4.84 -29.44 -12.78
C LEU A 399 5.26 -30.48 -13.80
N LYS A 400 6.21 -31.39 -13.45
CA LYS A 400 6.56 -32.50 -14.32
C LYS A 400 5.39 -33.41 -14.68
N ILE A 401 4.46 -33.63 -13.74
CA ILE A 401 3.24 -34.41 -14.03
C ILE A 401 2.39 -33.71 -15.09
N PHE A 402 2.24 -32.38 -14.99
CA PHE A 402 1.53 -31.61 -16.01
C PHE A 402 2.19 -31.72 -17.37
N PHE A 403 3.54 -31.61 -17.46
CA PHE A 403 4.27 -31.74 -18.72
C PHE A 403 4.18 -33.17 -19.30
N TRP A 404 4.28 -34.21 -18.48
CA TRP A 404 4.09 -35.59 -18.94
C TRP A 404 2.67 -35.81 -19.50
N ASN A 405 1.67 -35.30 -18.84
CA ASN A 405 0.28 -35.34 -19.32
C ASN A 405 0.12 -34.56 -20.65
N ALA A 406 0.81 -33.43 -20.85
CA ALA A 406 0.83 -32.73 -22.14
C ALA A 406 1.43 -33.55 -23.26
N VAL A 407 2.58 -34.16 -23.01
CA VAL A 407 3.26 -35.01 -24.00
C VAL A 407 2.40 -36.21 -24.35
N ALA A 408 1.85 -36.90 -23.37
CA ALA A 408 0.95 -38.04 -23.60
C ALA A 408 -0.30 -37.63 -24.41
N PHE A 409 -0.93 -36.51 -24.03
CA PHE A 409 -2.05 -35.97 -24.75
C PHE A 409 -1.73 -35.62 -26.21
N LYS A 410 -0.64 -34.88 -26.43
CA LYS A 410 -0.17 -34.49 -27.77
C LYS A 410 0.07 -35.71 -28.66
N THR A 411 0.76 -36.72 -28.12
CA THR A 411 1.06 -37.97 -28.84
C THR A 411 -0.19 -38.75 -29.20
N LEU A 412 -1.13 -38.89 -28.25
CA LEU A 412 -2.40 -39.58 -28.45
C LEU A 412 -3.26 -38.87 -29.48
N VAL A 413 -3.36 -37.54 -29.38
CA VAL A 413 -4.17 -36.72 -30.28
C VAL A 413 -3.62 -36.77 -31.70
N ILE A 414 -2.35 -36.42 -31.90
CA ILE A 414 -1.75 -36.42 -33.24
C ILE A 414 -1.75 -37.82 -33.85
N GLY A 415 -1.30 -38.84 -33.11
CA GLY A 415 -1.27 -40.22 -33.60
C GLY A 415 -2.66 -40.78 -33.93
N GLY A 416 -3.62 -40.54 -33.01
CA GLY A 416 -5.01 -40.98 -33.24
C GLY A 416 -5.65 -40.33 -34.46
N MET A 417 -5.37 -39.03 -34.66
CA MET A 417 -5.94 -38.30 -35.77
C MET A 417 -5.29 -38.61 -37.12
N LEU A 418 -3.98 -38.85 -37.16
CA LEU A 418 -3.33 -39.34 -38.38
C LEU A 418 -3.94 -40.67 -38.83
N ILE A 419 -4.12 -41.62 -37.91
CA ILE A 419 -4.72 -42.90 -38.19
C ILE A 419 -6.18 -42.74 -38.68
N LEU A 420 -7.04 -42.06 -37.90
CA LEU A 420 -8.43 -41.90 -38.21
C LEU A 420 -8.68 -41.03 -39.45
N GLY A 421 -7.94 -39.93 -39.59
CA GLY A 421 -8.02 -39.03 -40.73
C GLY A 421 -7.65 -39.77 -42.04
N THR A 422 -6.64 -40.62 -41.98
CA THR A 422 -6.26 -41.45 -43.14
C THR A 422 -7.43 -42.40 -43.52
N PHE A 423 -8.02 -43.11 -42.56
CA PHE A 423 -9.20 -43.94 -42.84
C PHE A 423 -10.35 -43.19 -43.46
N LEU A 424 -10.70 -42.00 -42.90
CA LEU A 424 -11.78 -41.16 -43.41
C LEU A 424 -11.56 -40.66 -44.85
N VAL A 425 -10.27 -40.39 -45.22
CA VAL A 425 -9.90 -40.02 -46.60
C VAL A 425 -10.02 -41.21 -47.54
N VAL A 426 -9.49 -42.36 -47.13
CA VAL A 426 -9.52 -43.62 -47.94
C VAL A 426 -10.96 -44.00 -48.21
N ASP A 427 -11.83 -43.90 -47.18
CA ASP A 427 -13.27 -44.19 -47.29
C ASP A 427 -14.07 -43.08 -47.97
N ARG A 428 -13.39 -42.01 -48.48
CA ARG A 428 -14.00 -40.86 -49.15
C ARG A 428 -15.06 -40.10 -48.33
N GLN A 429 -15.00 -40.18 -47.00
CA GLN A 429 -15.87 -39.46 -46.08
C GLN A 429 -15.49 -37.99 -45.94
N ILE A 430 -14.19 -37.67 -46.14
CA ILE A 430 -13.65 -36.30 -46.18
C ILE A 430 -12.81 -36.10 -47.42
N SER A 431 -12.73 -34.84 -47.92
CA SER A 431 -11.86 -34.45 -49.01
C SER A 431 -10.39 -34.35 -48.57
N LEU A 432 -9.46 -34.40 -49.53
CA LEU A 432 -8.02 -34.18 -49.24
C LEU A 432 -7.77 -32.78 -48.61
N GLY A 433 -8.47 -31.76 -49.09
CA GLY A 433 -8.39 -30.41 -48.52
C GLY A 433 -8.92 -30.36 -47.08
N GLN A 434 -9.99 -31.05 -46.78
CA GLN A 434 -10.50 -31.16 -45.40
C GLN A 434 -9.51 -31.91 -44.49
N PHE A 435 -8.87 -32.98 -44.98
CA PHE A 435 -7.84 -33.71 -44.22
C PHE A 435 -6.66 -32.80 -43.85
N VAL A 436 -6.10 -32.07 -44.81
CA VAL A 436 -4.97 -31.18 -44.54
C VAL A 436 -5.40 -30.03 -43.57
N ALA A 437 -6.59 -29.48 -43.75
CA ALA A 437 -7.12 -28.47 -42.81
C ALA A 437 -7.30 -29.04 -41.42
N THR A 438 -7.81 -30.29 -41.31
CA THR A 438 -7.95 -31.00 -40.02
C THR A 438 -6.61 -31.16 -39.33
N GLU A 439 -5.56 -31.58 -40.04
CA GLU A 439 -4.19 -31.71 -39.47
C GLU A 439 -3.66 -30.36 -38.97
N ILE A 440 -3.84 -29.29 -39.72
CA ILE A 440 -3.44 -27.91 -39.28
C ILE A 440 -4.18 -27.51 -38.01
N ILE A 441 -5.51 -27.72 -37.94
CA ILE A 441 -6.31 -27.40 -36.76
C ILE A 441 -5.86 -28.21 -35.54
N ILE A 442 -5.53 -29.49 -35.71
CA ILE A 442 -5.04 -30.38 -34.63
C ILE A 442 -3.70 -29.92 -34.12
N VAL A 443 -2.77 -29.52 -35.02
CA VAL A 443 -1.50 -28.95 -34.61
C VAL A 443 -1.72 -27.65 -33.83
N LEU A 444 -2.60 -26.76 -34.26
CA LEU A 444 -2.95 -25.54 -33.53
C LEU A 444 -3.58 -25.85 -32.16
N LEU A 445 -4.47 -26.85 -32.10
CA LEU A 445 -5.13 -27.27 -30.87
C LEU A 445 -4.12 -27.87 -29.88
N THR A 446 -3.25 -28.77 -30.31
CA THR A 446 -2.23 -29.39 -29.46
C THR A 446 -1.22 -28.36 -28.94
N ASN A 447 -0.80 -27.39 -29.77
CA ASN A 447 0.05 -26.28 -29.36
C ASN A 447 -0.67 -25.38 -28.32
N SER A 448 -1.96 -25.17 -28.46
CA SER A 448 -2.76 -24.41 -27.48
C SER A 448 -2.88 -25.13 -26.15
N VAL A 449 -3.07 -26.46 -26.14
CA VAL A 449 -3.04 -27.28 -24.91
C VAL A 449 -1.67 -27.24 -24.26
N GLU A 450 -0.59 -27.35 -25.04
CA GLU A 450 0.77 -27.24 -24.54
C GLU A 450 1.01 -25.86 -23.89
N LYS A 451 0.54 -24.78 -24.54
CA LYS A 451 0.61 -23.41 -24.03
C LYS A 451 -0.15 -23.24 -22.72
N LEU A 452 -1.34 -23.83 -22.58
CA LEU A 452 -2.09 -23.87 -21.32
C LEU A 452 -1.29 -24.52 -20.20
N ILE A 453 -0.67 -25.67 -20.49
CA ILE A 453 0.08 -26.43 -19.50
C ILE A 453 1.37 -25.69 -19.10
N GLN A 454 2.08 -25.10 -20.05
CA GLN A 454 3.27 -24.28 -19.78
C GLN A 454 2.93 -23.02 -18.95
N SER A 455 1.72 -22.48 -19.10
CA SER A 455 1.28 -21.30 -18.38
C SER A 455 0.72 -21.58 -16.98
N ILE A 456 0.59 -22.87 -16.59
CA ILE A 456 -0.04 -23.26 -15.32
C ILE A 456 0.78 -22.79 -14.11
N ASP A 457 2.11 -22.80 -14.23
CA ASP A 457 3.03 -22.30 -13.19
C ASP A 457 2.81 -20.81 -12.93
N ASN A 458 2.56 -20.02 -13.98
CA ASN A 458 2.24 -18.60 -13.85
C ASN A 458 0.90 -18.35 -13.11
N ILE A 459 -0.06 -19.30 -13.21
CA ILE A 459 -1.30 -19.22 -12.41
C ILE A 459 -0.97 -19.47 -10.94
N PHE A 460 -0.18 -20.49 -10.62
CA PHE A 460 0.20 -20.77 -9.24
C PHE A 460 1.02 -19.62 -8.64
N ASP A 461 1.94 -19.03 -9.40
CA ASP A 461 2.72 -17.88 -8.99
C ASP A 461 1.83 -16.65 -8.73
N ALA A 462 0.88 -16.36 -9.63
CA ALA A 462 -0.06 -15.25 -9.46
C ALA A 462 -0.94 -15.43 -8.21
N LEU A 463 -1.50 -16.63 -8.01
CA LEU A 463 -2.33 -16.93 -6.85
C LEU A 463 -1.53 -16.88 -5.55
N THR A 464 -0.30 -17.37 -5.55
CA THR A 464 0.61 -17.30 -4.41
C THR A 464 1.01 -15.85 -4.10
N ALA A 465 1.30 -15.06 -5.12
CA ALA A 465 1.64 -13.65 -4.98
C ALA A 465 0.47 -12.84 -4.40
N VAL A 466 -0.74 -13.04 -4.90
CA VAL A 466 -1.95 -12.36 -4.37
C VAL A 466 -2.24 -12.77 -2.93
N GLU A 467 -2.00 -14.02 -2.55
CA GLU A 467 -2.11 -14.47 -1.15
C GLU A 467 -1.09 -13.77 -0.26
N LYS A 468 0.16 -13.60 -0.72
CA LYS A 468 1.20 -12.88 0.03
C LYS A 468 0.88 -11.39 0.19
N LEU A 469 0.36 -10.75 -0.83
CA LEU A 469 -0.16 -9.38 -0.71
C LEU A 469 -1.28 -9.31 0.33
N GLY A 470 -2.15 -10.33 0.38
CA GLY A 470 -3.21 -10.47 1.37
C GLY A 470 -2.72 -10.41 2.82
N TYR A 471 -1.54 -10.96 3.14
CA TYR A 471 -1.00 -10.89 4.51
C TYR A 471 -0.85 -9.46 5.04
N VAL A 472 -0.51 -8.50 4.18
CA VAL A 472 -0.38 -7.09 4.56
C VAL A 472 -1.72 -6.37 4.46
N THR A 473 -2.48 -6.63 3.39
CA THR A 473 -3.73 -5.92 3.14
C THR A 473 -4.89 -6.36 4.05
N ASP A 474 -4.80 -7.55 4.65
CA ASP A 474 -5.80 -8.05 5.62
C ASP A 474 -5.52 -7.60 7.06
N MET A 475 -4.33 -7.03 7.33
CA MET A 475 -4.03 -6.55 8.68
C MET A 475 -5.06 -5.51 9.11
N PRO A 476 -5.58 -5.63 10.34
CA PRO A 476 -6.57 -4.69 10.85
C PRO A 476 -5.96 -3.30 10.95
N LEU A 477 -6.70 -2.32 10.43
CA LEU A 477 -6.32 -0.91 10.52
C LEU A 477 -6.81 -0.32 11.84
N GLU A 478 -6.17 0.74 12.27
CA GLU A 478 -6.63 1.56 13.39
C GLU A 478 -8.02 2.15 13.05
N ARG A 479 -8.90 2.23 14.05
CA ARG A 479 -10.22 2.83 13.85
C ARG A 479 -10.07 4.34 13.80
N GLU A 480 -10.44 4.95 12.68
CA GLU A 480 -10.49 6.40 12.49
C GLU A 480 -11.86 6.99 12.90
N GLN A 481 -12.81 6.13 13.34
CA GLN A 481 -14.12 6.56 13.86
C GLN A 481 -14.01 7.01 15.30
N GLY A 482 -14.81 7.99 15.70
CA GLY A 482 -14.87 8.51 17.05
C GLY A 482 -14.97 10.03 17.07
N PHE A 483 -15.14 10.59 18.28
CA PHE A 483 -15.17 12.02 18.50
C PHE A 483 -13.83 12.65 18.13
N ARG A 484 -13.86 13.71 17.34
CA ARG A 484 -12.67 14.51 17.02
C ARG A 484 -12.59 15.67 17.99
N PHE A 485 -11.41 15.94 18.54
CA PHE A 485 -11.19 17.17 19.30
C PHE A 485 -11.45 18.36 18.38
N ALA A 486 -12.33 19.25 18.79
CA ALA A 486 -12.44 20.55 18.16
C ALA A 486 -11.13 21.33 18.40
N PRO A 487 -10.68 22.18 17.46
CA PRO A 487 -9.62 23.14 17.72
C PRO A 487 -10.16 24.21 18.69
N VAL A 488 -10.20 23.88 19.95
CA VAL A 488 -10.44 24.84 21.02
C VAL A 488 -9.09 25.45 21.38
N ASP A 489 -9.06 26.74 21.66
CA ASP A 489 -7.87 27.44 22.16
C ASP A 489 -7.45 26.94 23.55
N TYR A 490 -6.94 25.70 23.59
CA TYR A 490 -6.25 25.18 24.77
C TYR A 490 -4.86 25.82 24.80
N THR A 491 -4.71 26.91 25.54
CA THR A 491 -3.41 27.59 25.68
C THR A 491 -2.45 26.78 26.56
N GLU A 492 -2.95 25.94 27.47
CA GLU A 492 -2.19 25.38 28.60
C GLU A 492 -2.18 23.83 28.65
N GLY A 493 -2.09 23.12 27.55
CA GLY A 493 -2.05 21.64 27.61
C GLY A 493 -3.43 20.99 27.80
N LEU A 494 -3.46 19.65 27.93
CA LEU A 494 -4.66 18.84 28.16
C LEU A 494 -4.64 18.20 29.54
N TYR A 495 -5.79 18.12 30.19
CA TYR A 495 -5.97 17.33 31.40
C TYR A 495 -6.08 15.85 31.03
N LEU A 496 -5.17 15.02 31.56
CA LEU A 496 -5.18 13.58 31.41
C LEU A 496 -5.52 12.91 32.74
N GLU A 497 -6.47 11.98 32.70
CA GLU A 497 -6.81 11.14 33.85
C GLU A 497 -6.73 9.66 33.45
N VAL A 498 -6.04 8.89 34.26
CA VAL A 498 -5.87 7.45 34.11
C VAL A 498 -6.39 6.77 35.37
N SER A 499 -7.30 5.81 35.21
CA SER A 499 -7.95 5.11 36.31
C SER A 499 -7.95 3.60 36.08
N ASP A 500 -7.38 2.87 37.01
CA ASP A 500 -7.33 1.40 37.07
C ASP A 500 -6.89 0.76 35.75
N LEU A 501 -5.80 1.25 35.16
CA LEU A 501 -5.31 0.86 33.85
C LEU A 501 -4.57 -0.48 33.92
N HIS A 502 -5.03 -1.44 33.11
CA HIS A 502 -4.41 -2.74 32.93
C HIS A 502 -4.07 -2.98 31.46
N TYR A 503 -2.90 -3.57 31.23
CA TYR A 503 -2.50 -4.00 29.87
C TYR A 503 -1.71 -5.32 29.94
N HIS A 504 -2.03 -6.24 29.03
CA HIS A 504 -1.41 -7.55 28.95
C HIS A 504 -0.97 -7.85 27.52
N TYR A 505 0.32 -8.13 27.31
CA TYR A 505 0.82 -8.61 26.02
C TYR A 505 0.44 -10.06 25.78
N GLU A 506 -0.02 -10.39 24.58
CA GLU A 506 -0.26 -11.77 24.19
C GLU A 506 1.00 -12.63 24.39
N GLY A 507 0.84 -13.83 24.96
CA GLY A 507 1.95 -14.76 25.20
C GLY A 507 2.83 -14.46 26.43
N ARG A 508 2.53 -13.42 27.24
CA ARG A 508 3.17 -13.22 28.56
C ARG A 508 2.29 -13.72 29.68
N ASN A 509 2.91 -14.21 30.78
CA ASN A 509 2.18 -14.73 31.94
C ASN A 509 1.78 -13.62 32.92
N SER A 510 2.44 -12.45 32.89
CA SER A 510 2.18 -11.32 33.80
C SER A 510 1.70 -10.09 33.05
N PRO A 511 0.79 -9.29 33.61
CA PRO A 511 0.37 -8.03 33.04
C PRO A 511 1.56 -7.05 33.02
N ALA A 512 1.63 -6.26 31.94
CA ALA A 512 2.63 -5.20 31.82
C ALA A 512 2.21 -3.92 32.55
N LEU A 513 0.89 -3.69 32.71
CA LEU A 513 0.29 -2.67 33.55
C LEU A 513 -0.78 -3.32 34.41
N ASN A 514 -0.84 -3.00 35.71
CA ASN A 514 -1.69 -3.62 36.67
C ASN A 514 -2.29 -2.61 37.66
N GLY A 515 -3.41 -1.98 37.29
CA GLY A 515 -4.12 -1.01 38.15
C GLY A 515 -3.43 0.37 38.23
N VAL A 516 -2.83 0.85 37.12
CA VAL A 516 -2.16 2.16 37.09
C VAL A 516 -3.20 3.28 37.15
N SER A 517 -3.06 4.20 38.10
CA SER A 517 -3.95 5.37 38.27
C SER A 517 -3.14 6.60 38.59
N PHE A 518 -3.34 7.68 37.80
CA PHE A 518 -2.77 9.01 38.02
C PHE A 518 -3.47 10.06 37.17
N SER A 519 -3.22 11.33 37.46
CA SER A 519 -3.71 12.46 36.68
C SER A 519 -2.58 13.40 36.30
N LEU A 520 -2.72 14.15 35.20
CA LEU A 520 -1.78 15.17 34.74
C LEU A 520 -2.61 16.43 34.44
N ALA A 521 -2.36 17.50 35.19
CA ALA A 521 -3.01 18.77 34.96
C ALA A 521 -2.39 19.52 33.77
N PRO A 522 -3.14 20.44 33.13
CA PRO A 522 -2.59 21.30 32.07
C PRO A 522 -1.32 22.03 32.54
N GLY A 523 -0.25 21.98 31.73
CA GLY A 523 1.02 22.64 32.03
C GLY A 523 1.87 21.96 33.11
N ASP A 524 1.46 20.82 33.67
CA ASP A 524 2.27 20.05 34.62
C ASP A 524 3.34 19.22 33.92
N SER A 525 4.44 19.01 34.62
CA SER A 525 5.52 18.11 34.23
C SER A 525 5.64 16.92 35.20
N VAL A 526 5.59 15.71 34.66
CA VAL A 526 5.68 14.46 35.42
C VAL A 526 6.87 13.66 34.94
N CYS A 527 7.73 13.22 35.87
CA CYS A 527 8.77 12.25 35.59
C CYS A 527 8.32 10.83 35.96
N LEU A 528 8.32 9.94 34.99
CA LEU A 528 8.01 8.52 35.16
C LEU A 528 9.32 7.74 35.29
N THR A 529 9.56 7.13 36.44
CA THR A 529 10.81 6.45 36.77
C THR A 529 10.53 5.03 37.30
N GLY A 530 11.57 4.20 37.48
CA GLY A 530 11.48 2.84 38.01
C GLY A 530 12.39 1.84 37.29
N SER A 531 12.40 0.61 37.75
CA SER A 531 13.23 -0.47 37.21
C SER A 531 12.97 -0.78 35.73
N ASN A 532 13.95 -1.41 35.08
CA ASN A 532 13.74 -1.92 33.72
C ASN A 532 12.66 -3.04 33.74
N GLY A 533 11.70 -2.95 32.82
CA GLY A 533 10.58 -3.89 32.80
C GLY A 533 9.39 -3.52 33.69
N SER A 534 9.44 -2.40 34.43
CA SER A 534 8.33 -1.97 35.31
C SER A 534 7.06 -1.49 34.58
N GLY A 535 7.05 -1.43 33.23
CA GLY A 535 5.87 -1.06 32.44
C GLY A 535 5.85 0.37 31.89
N LYS A 536 6.86 1.20 32.17
CA LYS A 536 6.92 2.62 31.73
C LYS A 536 6.66 2.81 30.24
N ASN A 537 7.41 2.09 29.39
CA ASN A 537 7.27 2.20 27.92
C ASN A 537 5.89 1.69 27.44
N THR A 538 5.33 0.68 28.12
CA THR A 538 3.97 0.20 27.83
C THR A 538 2.94 1.28 28.15
N LEU A 539 3.07 1.95 29.31
CA LEU A 539 2.19 3.05 29.70
C LEU A 539 2.18 4.16 28.62
N ILE A 540 3.36 4.62 28.20
CA ILE A 540 3.47 5.66 27.16
C ILE A 540 2.83 5.21 25.85
N ARG A 541 3.06 3.98 25.40
CA ARG A 541 2.45 3.43 24.19
C ARG A 541 0.92 3.32 24.28
N VAL A 542 0.39 3.04 25.45
CA VAL A 542 -1.06 3.04 25.68
C VAL A 542 -1.59 4.47 25.64
N LEU A 543 -0.96 5.42 26.34
CA LEU A 543 -1.38 6.83 26.38
C LEU A 543 -1.31 7.51 25.02
N SER A 544 -0.33 7.16 24.17
CA SER A 544 -0.22 7.68 22.79
C SER A 544 -1.18 7.00 21.80
N GLY A 545 -1.99 6.02 22.25
CA GLY A 545 -2.93 5.30 21.42
C GLY A 545 -2.30 4.30 20.46
N LEU A 546 -1.03 3.94 20.65
CA LEU A 546 -0.37 2.87 19.89
C LEU A 546 -0.87 1.48 20.35
N LEU A 547 -1.15 1.32 21.66
CA LEU A 547 -1.72 0.11 22.22
C LEU A 547 -3.13 0.44 22.77
N ARG A 548 -4.16 -0.23 22.25
CA ARG A 548 -5.56 0.11 22.53
C ARG A 548 -6.35 -0.99 23.26
N ASP A 549 -5.83 -2.20 23.32
CA ASP A 549 -6.51 -3.35 23.93
C ASP A 549 -6.26 -3.39 25.45
N TYR A 550 -6.47 -2.23 26.13
CA TYR A 550 -6.34 -2.05 27.59
C TYR A 550 -7.67 -2.17 28.32
N LYS A 551 -7.62 -2.46 29.61
CA LYS A 551 -8.76 -2.36 30.56
C LYS A 551 -8.55 -1.17 31.48
N GLY A 552 -9.64 -0.64 32.06
CA GLY A 552 -9.63 0.60 32.86
C GLY A 552 -10.03 1.84 32.05
N GLY A 553 -9.80 3.02 32.59
CA GLY A 553 -10.19 4.31 32.03
C GLY A 553 -9.00 5.21 31.67
N ILE A 554 -9.06 5.84 30.52
CA ILE A 554 -8.18 6.95 30.12
C ILE A 554 -9.07 8.03 29.54
N THR A 555 -8.99 9.24 30.11
CA THR A 555 -9.74 10.38 29.61
C THR A 555 -8.82 11.56 29.32
N PHE A 556 -9.14 12.30 28.26
CA PHE A 556 -8.52 13.57 27.90
C PHE A 556 -9.58 14.66 27.98
N ASN A 557 -9.42 15.62 28.89
CA ASN A 557 -10.43 16.63 29.21
C ASN A 557 -11.83 16.02 29.47
N GLY A 558 -11.88 14.89 30.16
CA GLY A 558 -13.11 14.16 30.49
C GLY A 558 -13.68 13.29 29.36
N ILE A 559 -13.09 13.29 28.16
CA ILE A 559 -13.53 12.45 27.03
C ILE A 559 -12.74 11.15 27.06
N SER A 560 -13.45 10.02 27.02
CA SER A 560 -12.81 8.70 27.00
C SER A 560 -11.98 8.50 25.72
N MET A 561 -10.75 8.02 25.88
CA MET A 561 -9.87 7.72 24.77
C MET A 561 -10.46 6.66 23.80
N ARG A 562 -11.35 5.79 24.29
CA ARG A 562 -12.03 4.78 23.43
C ARG A 562 -13.00 5.43 22.46
N ASP A 563 -13.57 6.56 22.84
CA ASP A 563 -14.56 7.29 22.05
C ASP A 563 -13.90 8.34 21.13
N LEU A 564 -12.58 8.56 21.30
CA LEU A 564 -11.81 9.50 20.50
C LEU A 564 -11.33 8.90 19.18
N ASN A 565 -11.36 9.73 18.14
CA ASN A 565 -10.66 9.46 16.90
C ASN A 565 -9.13 9.53 17.14
N VAL A 566 -8.43 8.43 16.84
CA VAL A 566 -6.98 8.31 17.11
C VAL A 566 -6.15 9.32 16.35
N VAL A 567 -6.50 9.59 15.11
CA VAL A 567 -5.76 10.56 14.28
C VAL A 567 -5.92 11.96 14.84
N SER A 568 -7.13 12.33 15.28
CA SER A 568 -7.38 13.59 15.95
C SER A 568 -6.64 13.68 17.29
N LEU A 569 -6.62 12.61 18.09
CA LEU A 569 -5.87 12.58 19.35
C LEU A 569 -4.38 12.84 19.11
N ARG A 570 -3.79 12.20 18.11
CA ARG A 570 -2.37 12.34 17.76
C ARG A 570 -1.99 13.70 17.18
N THR A 571 -2.92 14.58 16.86
CA THR A 571 -2.60 16.00 16.56
C THR A 571 -2.28 16.80 17.82
N TYR A 572 -2.73 16.33 18.98
CA TYR A 572 -2.53 17.02 20.26
C TYR A 572 -1.49 16.32 21.16
N ILE A 573 -1.13 15.09 20.85
CA ILE A 573 -0.17 14.30 21.63
C ILE A 573 1.01 13.93 20.73
N GLU A 574 2.21 14.29 21.15
CA GLU A 574 3.44 13.84 20.49
C GLU A 574 4.28 13.00 21.44
N GLN A 575 4.91 11.98 20.87
CA GLN A 575 5.81 11.09 21.59
C GLN A 575 7.10 10.92 20.79
N ASN A 576 8.24 11.07 21.45
CA ASN A 576 9.47 10.60 20.85
C ASN A 576 9.64 9.09 21.15
N ILE A 577 9.78 8.27 20.10
CA ILE A 577 9.72 6.81 20.24
C ILE A 577 11.10 6.19 20.32
N ALA A 578 12.01 6.51 19.42
CA ALA A 578 13.37 5.96 19.36
C ALA A 578 14.31 6.80 18.48
N VAL A 579 15.60 6.60 18.67
CA VAL A 579 16.66 7.26 17.88
C VAL A 579 16.67 6.76 16.42
N ASP A 580 16.18 5.54 16.16
CA ASP A 580 16.20 4.90 14.83
C ASP A 580 15.10 5.39 13.87
N ASP A 581 14.26 6.37 14.28
CA ASP A 581 13.12 6.84 13.49
C ASP A 581 13.46 7.90 12.43
N ILE A 582 14.74 8.09 12.10
CA ILE A 582 15.18 8.94 11.00
C ILE A 582 15.03 8.16 9.68
N PHE A 583 14.23 8.71 8.76
CA PHE A 583 14.07 8.19 7.41
C PHE A 583 14.93 8.96 6.40
N GLU A 584 15.17 8.38 5.24
CA GLU A 584 15.89 9.04 4.16
C GLU A 584 15.10 10.25 3.64
N GLY A 585 15.69 11.44 3.82
CA GLY A 585 15.08 12.72 3.49
C GLY A 585 15.88 13.87 4.05
N SER A 586 15.50 15.10 3.75
CA SER A 586 16.15 16.29 4.31
C SER A 586 15.89 16.41 5.82
N ILE A 587 16.70 17.21 6.52
CA ILE A 587 16.46 17.57 7.92
C ILE A 587 15.07 18.21 8.06
N LEU A 588 14.71 19.08 7.12
CA LEU A 588 13.39 19.72 7.09
C LEU A 588 12.25 18.69 7.01
N GLU A 589 12.35 17.71 6.10
CA GLU A 589 11.35 16.65 5.96
C GLU A 589 11.26 15.78 7.22
N ASN A 590 12.40 15.46 7.85
CA ASN A 590 12.44 14.71 9.08
C ASN A 590 11.83 15.45 10.27
N ILE A 591 11.90 16.80 10.33
CA ILE A 591 11.27 17.60 11.38
C ILE A 591 9.80 17.82 11.09
N THR A 592 9.44 18.24 9.87
CA THR A 592 8.06 18.66 9.55
C THR A 592 7.14 17.49 9.20
N MET A 593 7.69 16.34 8.78
CA MET A 593 6.93 15.19 8.28
C MET A 593 5.97 15.56 7.13
N GLY A 594 6.27 16.62 6.37
CA GLY A 594 5.39 17.15 5.34
C GLY A 594 4.11 17.81 5.83
N ARG A 595 3.99 18.13 7.13
CA ARG A 595 2.83 18.81 7.72
C ARG A 595 2.77 20.25 7.24
N ASN A 596 1.74 20.59 6.46
CA ASN A 596 1.61 21.92 5.83
C ASN A 596 1.25 23.04 6.83
N GLN A 597 0.74 22.70 8.02
CA GLN A 597 0.37 23.66 9.06
C GLN A 597 1.58 24.24 9.82
N ILE A 598 2.76 23.66 9.70
CA ILE A 598 3.96 24.16 10.39
C ILE A 598 4.46 25.42 9.70
N SER A 599 4.42 26.54 10.42
CA SER A 599 4.97 27.82 9.93
C SER A 599 6.49 27.86 10.05
N LEU A 600 7.13 28.79 9.32
CA LEU A 600 8.56 29.03 9.46
C LEU A 600 8.92 29.47 10.89
N ALA A 601 8.08 30.28 11.51
CA ALA A 601 8.25 30.75 12.88
C ALA A 601 8.22 29.58 13.89
N ASP A 602 7.34 28.59 13.69
CA ASP A 602 7.28 27.41 14.56
C ASP A 602 8.54 26.54 14.39
N LEU A 603 9.04 26.41 13.16
CA LEU A 603 10.27 25.71 12.88
C LEU A 603 11.48 26.40 13.53
N GLU A 604 11.62 27.70 13.33
CA GLU A 604 12.72 28.49 13.93
C GLU A 604 12.66 28.43 15.46
N TRP A 605 11.49 28.57 16.06
CA TRP A 605 11.29 28.41 17.49
C TRP A 605 11.74 27.04 18.01
N ALA A 606 11.35 25.95 17.31
CA ALA A 606 11.76 24.61 17.71
C ALA A 606 13.27 24.37 17.59
N LEU A 607 13.89 24.90 16.52
CA LEU A 607 15.33 24.82 16.31
C LEU A 607 16.12 25.60 17.37
N GLN A 608 15.64 26.78 17.75
CA GLN A 608 16.26 27.60 18.81
C GLN A 608 16.13 26.94 20.18
N LEU A 609 14.93 26.43 20.54
CA LEU A 609 14.70 25.75 21.82
C LEU A 609 15.64 24.55 22.02
N LEU A 610 16.00 23.87 20.94
CA LEU A 610 16.82 22.66 20.96
C LEU A 610 18.29 22.90 20.60
N ASP A 611 18.70 24.16 20.45
CA ASP A 611 20.10 24.54 20.11
C ASP A 611 20.58 23.84 18.82
N LEU A 612 19.71 23.79 17.81
CA LEU A 612 20.00 23.18 16.50
C LEU A 612 20.42 24.22 15.45
N THR A 613 20.08 25.50 15.65
CA THR A 613 20.27 26.56 14.65
C THR A 613 21.70 26.69 14.21
N ASP A 614 22.64 26.77 15.17
CA ASP A 614 24.09 26.93 14.89
C ASP A 614 24.69 25.69 14.22
N TYR A 615 24.20 24.51 14.56
CA TYR A 615 24.67 23.26 13.94
C TYR A 615 24.23 23.19 12.49
N ILE A 616 22.94 23.43 12.24
CA ILE A 616 22.34 23.35 10.89
C ILE A 616 22.91 24.44 9.97
N SER A 617 23.18 25.65 10.49
CA SER A 617 23.78 26.75 9.70
C SER A 617 25.18 26.44 9.18
N LYS A 618 25.93 25.55 9.84
CA LYS A 618 27.25 25.08 9.42
C LYS A 618 27.24 23.97 8.39
N LEU A 619 26.07 23.36 8.13
CA LEU A 619 25.92 22.33 7.11
C LEU A 619 25.86 22.98 5.71
N PRO A 620 26.48 22.39 4.68
CA PRO A 620 26.55 22.96 3.34
C PRO A 620 25.16 23.32 2.77
N ASP A 621 24.17 22.44 2.98
CA ASP A 621 22.80 22.58 2.46
C ASP A 621 21.80 22.99 3.54
N GLY A 622 22.26 23.34 4.76
CA GLY A 622 21.41 23.73 5.88
C GLY A 622 20.29 22.72 6.16
N LEU A 623 19.04 23.16 6.22
CA LEU A 623 17.85 22.31 6.42
C LEU A 623 17.59 21.33 5.26
N SER A 624 18.13 21.58 4.08
CA SER A 624 18.00 20.68 2.90
C SER A 624 19.02 19.53 2.94
N THR A 625 19.93 19.50 3.91
CA THR A 625 20.91 18.41 4.06
C THR A 625 20.19 17.08 4.24
N THR A 626 20.55 16.09 3.40
CA THR A 626 19.94 14.76 3.42
C THR A 626 20.45 13.93 4.59
N MET A 627 19.54 13.38 5.37
CA MET A 627 19.77 12.38 6.40
C MET A 627 19.55 10.97 5.82
N LEU A 628 20.45 10.05 6.13
CA LEU A 628 20.28 8.63 5.80
C LEU A 628 19.44 7.93 6.88
N PRO A 629 18.83 6.76 6.58
CA PRO A 629 18.08 5.98 7.55
C PRO A 629 18.88 5.71 8.84
N GLY A 630 18.23 5.90 10.00
CA GLY A 630 18.88 5.81 11.31
C GLY A 630 19.86 6.93 11.60
N GLY A 631 19.87 8.03 10.83
CA GLY A 631 20.73 9.20 11.09
C GLY A 631 22.22 8.96 10.87
N ARG A 632 22.61 7.91 10.15
CA ARG A 632 24.02 7.59 9.87
C ARG A 632 24.75 8.83 9.36
N ARG A 633 25.96 9.10 9.84
CA ARG A 633 26.85 10.27 9.65
C ARG A 633 26.59 11.45 10.57
N PHE A 634 25.55 11.44 11.39
CA PHE A 634 25.31 12.46 12.42
C PHE A 634 25.56 11.88 13.81
N SER A 635 25.87 12.74 14.77
CA SER A 635 26.03 12.33 16.16
C SER A 635 24.67 11.93 16.77
N GLU A 636 24.66 11.00 17.72
CA GLU A 636 23.45 10.61 18.44
C GLU A 636 22.76 11.81 19.10
N SER A 637 23.55 12.74 19.63
CA SER A 637 23.05 13.99 20.21
C SER A 637 22.29 14.84 19.18
N PHE A 638 22.80 14.96 17.95
CA PHE A 638 22.11 15.67 16.89
C PHE A 638 20.81 14.96 16.47
N ILE A 639 20.87 13.65 16.29
CA ILE A 639 19.69 12.82 15.94
C ILE A 639 18.60 12.96 17.02
N ALA A 640 18.97 12.88 18.30
CA ALA A 640 18.07 13.04 19.43
C ALA A 640 17.37 14.41 19.40
N ARG A 641 18.10 15.48 19.09
CA ARG A 641 17.54 16.84 18.99
C ARG A 641 16.62 16.98 17.75
N VAL A 642 16.96 16.38 16.60
CA VAL A 642 16.11 16.40 15.40
C VAL A 642 14.81 15.64 15.64
N THR A 643 14.86 14.47 16.28
CA THR A 643 13.65 13.70 16.63
C THR A 643 12.78 14.44 17.64
N LEU A 644 13.40 15.16 18.58
CA LEU A 644 12.65 16.01 19.51
C LEU A 644 12.06 17.24 18.82
N ALA A 645 12.79 17.87 17.87
CA ALA A 645 12.27 18.98 17.07
C ALA A 645 11.01 18.56 16.30
N ARG A 646 10.96 17.34 15.77
CA ARG A 646 9.77 16.75 15.13
C ARG A 646 8.57 16.75 16.06
N CYS A 647 8.76 16.44 17.34
CA CYS A 647 7.68 16.38 18.33
C CYS A 647 7.21 17.78 18.74
N ILE A 648 8.13 18.72 18.99
CA ILE A 648 7.74 20.02 19.55
C ILE A 648 7.29 21.05 18.52
N VAL A 649 7.70 20.91 17.24
CA VAL A 649 7.37 21.87 16.17
C VAL A 649 5.87 22.01 15.95
N THR A 650 5.08 20.99 16.28
CA THR A 650 3.61 21.01 16.22
C THR A 650 2.95 21.68 17.42
N LYS A 651 3.73 22.08 18.42
CA LYS A 651 3.22 22.60 19.70
C LYS A 651 2.15 21.70 20.32
N PRO A 652 2.46 20.43 20.60
CA PRO A 652 1.48 19.47 21.12
C PRO A 652 0.93 19.94 22.47
N LYS A 653 -0.20 19.37 22.88
CA LYS A 653 -0.82 19.66 24.19
C LYS A 653 -0.39 18.66 25.27
N ILE A 654 0.06 17.49 24.86
CA ILE A 654 0.79 16.53 25.72
C ILE A 654 2.06 16.11 24.96
N LEU A 655 3.19 16.26 25.61
CA LEU A 655 4.49 15.82 25.11
C LEU A 655 4.99 14.68 25.99
N MET A 656 5.27 13.53 25.36
CA MET A 656 5.82 12.35 26.03
C MET A 656 7.23 12.09 25.54
N ILE A 657 8.20 12.14 26.44
CA ILE A 657 9.62 12.00 26.11
C ILE A 657 10.16 10.74 26.76
N ASN A 658 10.65 9.82 25.94
CA ASN A 658 11.35 8.64 26.42
C ASN A 658 12.82 8.99 26.75
N ASP A 659 13.47 8.18 27.57
CA ASP A 659 14.86 8.37 28.07
C ASP A 659 15.90 8.27 26.93
N PHE A 660 15.91 9.27 26.04
CA PHE A 660 16.91 9.43 24.97
C PHE A 660 17.98 10.47 25.32
N LEU A 661 17.80 11.16 26.45
CA LEU A 661 18.71 12.20 26.91
C LEU A 661 20.08 11.64 27.36
N HIS A 662 20.24 10.30 27.42
CA HIS A 662 21.51 9.66 27.73
C HIS A 662 22.61 9.93 26.71
N SER A 663 22.26 10.22 25.44
CA SER A 663 23.21 10.62 24.40
C SER A 663 23.75 12.05 24.55
N LEU A 664 23.19 12.84 25.46
CA LEU A 664 23.59 14.21 25.76
C LEU A 664 24.52 14.27 26.93
N THR A 665 25.43 15.27 26.91
CA THR A 665 26.23 15.58 28.09
C THR A 665 25.39 16.03 29.28
N PRO A 666 25.82 15.86 30.53
CA PRO A 666 25.03 16.28 31.70
C PRO A 666 24.58 17.73 31.65
N ARG A 667 25.43 18.63 31.11
CA ARG A 667 25.12 20.06 30.94
C ARG A 667 24.03 20.27 29.91
N GLU A 668 24.13 19.66 28.73
CA GLU A 668 23.14 19.75 27.69
C GLU A 668 21.79 19.17 28.15
N ARG A 669 21.81 18.03 28.83
CA ARG A 669 20.63 17.39 29.41
C ARG A 669 19.94 18.33 30.39
N HIS A 670 20.67 18.96 31.30
CA HIS A 670 20.12 19.92 32.24
C HIS A 670 19.47 21.11 31.53
N VAL A 671 20.13 21.71 30.55
CA VAL A 671 19.62 22.86 29.79
C VAL A 671 18.34 22.48 29.03
N LEU A 672 18.33 21.34 28.30
CA LEU A 672 17.18 20.89 27.54
C LEU A 672 16.01 20.51 28.44
N THR A 673 16.27 19.81 29.55
CA THR A 673 15.19 19.47 30.50
C THR A 673 14.55 20.74 31.05
N LYS A 674 15.36 21.74 31.44
CA LYS A 674 14.85 23.03 31.91
C LYS A 674 14.04 23.76 30.85
N ALA A 675 14.45 23.70 29.59
CA ALA A 675 13.69 24.30 28.49
C ALA A 675 12.35 23.59 28.27
N LEU A 676 12.31 22.24 28.35
CA LEU A 676 11.11 21.44 28.13
C LEU A 676 10.10 21.49 29.30
N THR A 677 10.58 21.64 30.54
CA THR A 677 9.73 21.75 31.74
C THR A 677 9.28 23.18 32.04
N HIS A 678 9.66 24.15 31.20
CA HIS A 678 9.31 25.55 31.43
C HIS A 678 7.78 25.75 31.34
N LYS A 679 7.21 26.47 32.30
CA LYS A 679 5.74 26.63 32.45
C LYS A 679 5.05 27.36 31.28
N ASN A 680 5.79 28.14 30.48
CA ASN A 680 5.23 28.83 29.31
C ASN A 680 5.11 27.92 28.07
N ASN A 681 5.52 26.67 28.18
CA ASN A 681 5.35 25.72 27.07
C ASN A 681 3.87 25.36 26.88
N PRO A 682 3.44 25.08 25.63
CA PRO A 682 2.04 24.80 25.33
C PRO A 682 1.58 23.39 25.70
N TRP A 683 2.39 22.62 26.45
CA TRP A 683 2.14 21.21 26.72
C TRP A 683 2.18 20.85 28.20
N SER A 684 1.47 19.81 28.58
CA SER A 684 1.73 18.99 29.75
C SER A 684 2.78 17.95 29.40
N LEU A 685 3.76 17.72 30.26
CA LEU A 685 4.94 16.89 29.96
C LEU A 685 4.93 15.59 30.74
N ILE A 686 5.18 14.47 30.07
CA ILE A 686 5.52 13.18 30.69
C ILE A 686 6.93 12.80 30.23
N MET A 687 7.87 12.75 31.14
CA MET A 687 9.26 12.42 30.84
C MET A 687 9.65 11.10 31.50
N LEU A 688 10.16 10.15 30.71
CA LEU A 688 10.74 8.91 31.24
C LEU A 688 12.21 9.16 31.52
N SER A 689 12.60 9.09 32.77
CA SER A 689 14.03 9.17 33.12
C SER A 689 14.31 8.53 34.46
N ASN A 690 15.49 7.93 34.56
CA ASN A 690 16.08 7.46 35.83
C ASN A 690 17.18 8.42 36.35
N ASP A 691 17.37 9.58 35.70
CA ASP A 691 18.37 10.57 36.10
C ASP A 691 17.80 11.50 37.18
N PRO A 692 18.40 11.55 38.40
CA PRO A 692 17.96 12.46 39.44
C PRO A 692 17.97 13.94 39.04
N ALA A 693 18.89 14.37 38.16
CA ALA A 693 18.94 15.74 37.68
C ALA A 693 17.72 16.11 36.79
N VAL A 694 17.16 15.13 36.08
CA VAL A 694 15.91 15.28 35.32
C VAL A 694 14.71 15.28 36.24
N MET A 695 14.68 14.36 37.20
CA MET A 695 13.59 14.23 38.18
C MET A 695 13.37 15.51 38.98
N GLN A 696 14.46 16.17 39.40
CA GLN A 696 14.42 17.42 40.18
C GLN A 696 13.78 18.60 39.45
N GLN A 697 13.73 18.55 38.13
CA GLN A 697 13.17 19.61 37.28
C GLN A 697 11.68 19.41 36.96
N CYS A 698 11.12 18.23 37.29
CA CYS A 698 9.72 17.94 37.10
C CYS A 698 8.90 18.28 38.35
N ASP A 699 7.64 18.71 38.20
CA ASP A 699 6.76 19.07 39.30
C ASP A 699 6.44 17.84 40.18
N ARG A 700 6.37 16.66 39.55
CA ARG A 700 5.96 15.43 40.25
C ARG A 700 6.65 14.21 39.64
N ILE A 701 6.95 13.24 40.49
CA ILE A 701 7.54 11.96 40.12
C ILE A 701 6.54 10.85 40.35
N LEU A 702 6.47 9.90 39.43
CA LEU A 702 5.76 8.65 39.54
C LEU A 702 6.76 7.50 39.50
N ILE A 703 6.85 6.70 40.55
CA ILE A 703 7.69 5.48 40.56
C ILE A 703 6.83 4.32 40.16
N MET A 704 7.24 3.64 39.07
CA MET A 704 6.61 2.39 38.63
C MET A 704 7.45 1.18 39.03
N ASP A 705 6.78 0.19 39.60
CA ASP A 705 7.35 -1.13 39.85
C ASP A 705 6.32 -2.22 39.54
N ALA A 706 6.76 -3.30 38.86
CA ALA A 706 5.94 -4.46 38.51
C ALA A 706 4.55 -4.09 37.89
N GLY A 707 4.51 -3.05 37.06
CA GLY A 707 3.28 -2.61 36.37
C GLY A 707 2.35 -1.72 37.19
N THR A 708 2.75 -1.31 38.40
CA THR A 708 1.96 -0.46 39.33
C THR A 708 2.69 0.84 39.63
N ILE A 709 1.97 1.90 40.03
CA ILE A 709 2.56 3.11 40.62
C ILE A 709 2.69 2.90 42.12
N VAL A 710 3.92 2.80 42.62
CA VAL A 710 4.20 2.51 44.05
C VAL A 710 4.44 3.78 44.88
N ALA A 711 4.83 4.89 44.27
CA ALA A 711 4.98 6.17 44.92
C ALA A 711 4.73 7.34 43.98
N THR A 712 4.20 8.45 44.51
CA THR A 712 3.98 9.70 43.78
C THR A 712 4.25 10.91 44.67
N GLY A 713 4.84 11.97 44.13
CA GLY A 713 5.09 13.22 44.82
C GLY A 713 6.22 14.05 44.25
N PRO A 714 6.57 15.20 44.87
CA PRO A 714 7.76 15.96 44.51
C PRO A 714 9.04 15.17 44.86
N TYR A 715 10.17 15.54 44.22
CA TYR A 715 11.44 14.81 44.31
C TYR A 715 11.89 14.55 45.76
N ASP A 716 11.85 15.57 46.62
CA ASP A 716 12.31 15.47 48.01
C ASP A 716 11.51 14.46 48.83
N ARG A 717 10.22 14.34 48.55
CA ARG A 717 9.34 13.35 49.22
C ARG A 717 9.57 11.95 48.67
N VAL A 718 9.77 11.82 47.37
CA VAL A 718 9.92 10.51 46.72
C VAL A 718 11.31 9.92 46.98
N LYS A 719 12.35 10.76 47.07
CA LYS A 719 13.72 10.34 47.41
C LYS A 719 13.81 9.61 48.75
N ALA A 720 12.96 9.94 49.73
CA ALA A 720 12.91 9.28 51.05
C ALA A 720 12.12 7.95 51.03
N ASN A 721 11.52 7.56 49.90
CA ASN A 721 10.76 6.32 49.80
C ASN A 721 11.71 5.11 49.71
N PRO A 722 11.47 4.02 50.48
CA PRO A 722 12.33 2.82 50.41
C PRO A 722 12.47 2.21 49.01
N VAL A 723 11.43 2.32 48.18
CA VAL A 723 11.48 1.82 46.78
C VAL A 723 12.43 2.66 45.95
N PHE A 724 12.48 3.97 46.18
CA PHE A 724 13.43 4.85 45.46
C PHE A 724 14.87 4.50 45.85
N VAL A 725 15.14 4.39 47.18
CA VAL A 725 16.47 4.03 47.69
C VAL A 725 16.93 2.68 47.13
N ALA A 726 16.05 1.67 47.12
CA ALA A 726 16.37 0.32 46.62
C ALA A 726 16.68 0.30 45.11
N HIS A 727 16.24 1.30 44.33
CA HIS A 727 16.41 1.34 42.86
C HIS A 727 17.51 2.29 42.42
N PHE A 728 17.86 3.32 43.20
CA PHE A 728 18.74 4.41 42.79
C PHE A 728 19.94 4.66 43.72
N GLU A 729 19.95 4.10 44.92
CA GLU A 729 21.06 4.06 45.86
C GLU A 729 21.51 2.62 46.11
#